data_69ad0287c29375c6ce021b529b386426
#
_entry.id   69ad0287c29375c6ce021b529b386426
#
_cell.length_a   1.000
_cell.length_b   1.000
_cell.length_c   1.000
_cell.angle_alpha   90.00
_cell.angle_beta   90.00
_cell.angle_gamma   90.00
#
_symmetry.space_group_name_H-M   'P 1'
#
loop_
_entity.id
_entity.type
_entity.pdbx_description
1 polymer ?
#
loop_
_entity_poly.entity_id
_entity_poly.type
_entity_poly.pdbx_seq_one_letter_code
_entity_poly.pdbx_strand_id
1 'polypeptide(L)'
;MSPALWPASSNASPDGGLTPAACPTGAPAGFGCATLSVPVSRTGLASGTIALKVERRLAGSGADTGASTTPSRDAVIALAGGPGQAALPLSQSIAQAIAPALGSRDLIVFDQRGTGESDPLSCPALSSPSEAAHVNSLSELLGDCAMQIGPARGGYTTAESVADIEAIRQAGGYEKLVLYGTSYGTKVALQYAERYPQHVEALVLDSVVPSDGPEPLALRTFQAIPGVLNELCSNNACAGITSDPTADLARLTAQLDRHPLSGSVYDGSGHRHSISLSESGLLNILQAGDLNPALRALLPAAVVSALRHDPDPLLRLDLLAVGLIPSVPHTPPIEASSQIDGTLYVTTLCEESPFPWSRGASATTRSNEAVAYLQAQPASDFYPFNAETALEASVLPDCVGWPDASQPPPAPSVLPNVPTLILSGEQDLRTPTANATQVAAQIPDAQVLVVPFTGHSVLGSDFSGCAEHAVEAFFANGAGGQPIQQCSATQNKFAPTPITPTKLAYIHPPAVLGGRPGQTLTAVLDAMLDLERLVISATLEADAELPVGSSFGGLHGGYARLTASKTLVLHDFTFVPGVALSAKIPVTDLRLQPATIRVSGSQAATGTIRVEPAKTVMGTLGGRHFKVNIAGVKLARAGAGDGAGGEWPAGLRVSFPLPALGRID
;
A
#
# COMPACT_ATOMS: atom_id res chain seq x y z
N MET A 1 -16.30 -7.62 35.16
CA MET A 1 -14.99 -8.26 35.45
C MET A 1 -14.68 -9.11 34.25
N SER A 2 -13.80 -8.64 33.37
CA SER A 2 -13.34 -9.43 32.19
C SER A 2 -12.53 -10.62 32.73
N PRO A 3 -12.78 -11.86 32.26
CA PRO A 3 -11.97 -13.00 32.64
C PRO A 3 -10.52 -12.74 32.19
N ALA A 4 -9.54 -13.11 33.00
CA ALA A 4 -8.14 -12.98 32.71
C ALA A 4 -7.82 -13.82 31.46
N LEU A 5 -7.72 -13.17 30.30
CA LEU A 5 -7.38 -13.81 29.02
C LEU A 5 -5.93 -14.33 28.97
N TRP A 6 -5.13 -14.01 30.02
CA TRP A 6 -3.76 -14.42 30.15
C TRP A 6 -3.52 -15.18 31.46
N PRO A 7 -3.07 -16.45 31.43
CA PRO A 7 -2.71 -17.16 32.64
C PRO A 7 -1.49 -16.48 33.28
N ALA A 8 -1.47 -16.42 34.62
CA ALA A 8 -0.23 -16.10 35.35
C ALA A 8 0.78 -17.22 35.06
N SER A 9 1.91 -16.89 34.41
CA SER A 9 2.94 -17.87 34.08
C SER A 9 3.63 -18.36 35.35
N SER A 10 3.59 -19.67 35.60
CA SER A 10 4.30 -20.34 36.68
C SER A 10 5.78 -20.64 36.36
N ASN A 11 6.22 -20.39 35.12
CA ASN A 11 7.60 -20.58 34.67
C ASN A 11 8.14 -19.25 34.16
N ALA A 12 9.03 -18.64 34.91
CA ALA A 12 9.76 -17.46 34.46
C ALA A 12 10.68 -17.87 33.28
N SER A 13 10.33 -17.46 32.07
CA SER A 13 11.25 -17.39 30.94
C SER A 13 12.40 -16.41 31.29
N PRO A 14 13.61 -16.59 30.77
CA PRO A 14 14.67 -15.60 30.92
C PRO A 14 14.28 -14.20 30.46
N ASP A 15 13.30 -14.09 29.55
CA ASP A 15 12.76 -12.83 29.00
C ASP A 15 11.49 -12.32 29.75
N GLY A 16 11.12 -12.89 30.90
CA GLY A 16 9.91 -12.51 31.63
C GLY A 16 8.63 -13.20 31.10
N GLY A 17 7.50 -13.03 31.81
CA GLY A 17 6.19 -13.55 31.43
C GLY A 17 5.29 -12.45 30.83
N LEU A 18 4.28 -12.84 30.06
CA LEU A 18 3.24 -11.94 29.59
C LEU A 18 2.47 -11.36 30.79
N THR A 19 2.53 -10.05 30.94
CA THR A 19 1.84 -9.30 32.00
C THR A 19 0.54 -8.72 31.44
N PRO A 20 -0.64 -9.10 31.98
CA PRO A 20 -1.91 -8.53 31.52
C PRO A 20 -1.90 -6.99 31.59
N ALA A 21 -2.39 -6.35 30.55
CA ALA A 21 -2.46 -4.89 30.43
C ALA A 21 -3.86 -4.46 29.98
N ALA A 22 -4.19 -3.19 30.23
CA ALA A 22 -5.38 -2.60 29.60
C ALA A 22 -5.17 -2.50 28.10
N CYS A 23 -6.18 -2.85 27.33
CA CYS A 23 -6.12 -2.66 25.88
C CYS A 23 -6.17 -1.16 25.53
N PRO A 24 -5.48 -0.74 24.46
CA PRO A 24 -5.55 0.62 23.99
C PRO A 24 -6.96 1.00 23.53
N THR A 25 -7.21 2.30 23.45
CA THR A 25 -8.48 2.81 22.92
C THR A 25 -8.59 2.41 21.43
N GLY A 26 -9.68 1.72 21.09
CA GLY A 26 -9.87 1.22 19.72
C GLY A 26 -9.52 -0.25 19.51
N ALA A 27 -8.95 -0.94 20.51
CA ALA A 27 -8.74 -2.38 20.43
C ALA A 27 -10.06 -3.12 20.13
N PRO A 28 -10.06 -4.11 19.22
CA PRO A 28 -11.27 -4.80 18.81
C PRO A 28 -11.89 -5.62 19.97
N ALA A 29 -13.21 -5.75 19.94
CA ALA A 29 -13.92 -6.61 20.90
C ALA A 29 -13.42 -8.07 20.79
N GLY A 30 -13.26 -8.73 21.94
CA GLY A 30 -12.82 -10.13 22.01
C GLY A 30 -11.29 -10.31 22.06
N PHE A 31 -10.51 -9.24 21.99
CA PHE A 31 -9.09 -9.28 22.24
C PHE A 31 -8.77 -8.97 23.71
N GLY A 32 -7.75 -9.63 24.24
CA GLY A 32 -7.13 -9.31 25.52
C GLY A 32 -5.69 -8.84 25.29
N CYS A 33 -5.24 -7.91 26.12
CA CYS A 33 -3.94 -7.25 25.94
C CYS A 33 -2.94 -7.60 27.04
N ALA A 34 -1.67 -7.66 26.66
CA ALA A 34 -0.56 -7.91 27.56
C ALA A 34 0.71 -7.17 27.11
N THR A 35 1.67 -7.10 28.01
CA THR A 35 3.01 -6.58 27.73
C THR A 35 4.02 -7.69 28.00
N LEU A 36 4.99 -7.84 27.10
CA LEU A 36 6.17 -8.70 27.28
C LEU A 36 7.43 -7.84 27.30
N SER A 37 8.19 -7.87 28.37
CA SER A 37 9.49 -7.17 28.43
C SER A 37 10.57 -8.07 27.84
N VAL A 38 11.27 -7.55 26.82
CA VAL A 38 12.37 -8.23 26.14
C VAL A 38 13.63 -7.33 26.15
N PRO A 39 14.85 -7.86 26.11
CA PRO A 39 16.05 -7.03 26.05
C PRO A 39 16.13 -6.24 24.72
N VAL A 40 16.67 -5.03 24.75
CA VAL A 40 16.97 -4.27 23.53
C VAL A 40 17.90 -5.06 22.62
N SER A 41 18.93 -5.67 23.17
CA SER A 41 19.88 -6.52 22.45
C SER A 41 20.17 -7.80 23.23
N ARG A 42 19.95 -8.94 22.63
CA ARG A 42 20.31 -10.25 23.18
C ARG A 42 21.77 -10.58 23.03
N THR A 43 22.51 -9.80 22.27
CA THR A 43 23.96 -9.94 22.09
C THR A 43 24.78 -9.06 23.04
N GLY A 44 24.10 -8.23 23.84
CA GLY A 44 24.75 -7.35 24.81
C GLY A 44 25.31 -6.05 24.25
N LEU A 45 24.98 -5.69 23.03
CA LEU A 45 25.39 -4.43 22.39
C LEU A 45 24.80 -3.19 23.07
N ALA A 46 23.59 -3.32 23.61
CA ALA A 46 22.92 -2.28 24.36
C ALA A 46 22.22 -2.88 25.58
N SER A 47 22.19 -2.12 26.67
CA SER A 47 21.40 -2.43 27.86
C SER A 47 19.99 -1.87 27.75
N GLY A 48 19.06 -2.38 28.56
CA GLY A 48 17.69 -1.94 28.61
C GLY A 48 16.74 -2.99 28.07
N THR A 49 15.44 -2.65 28.10
CA THR A 49 14.36 -3.54 27.69
C THR A 49 13.36 -2.79 26.80
N ILE A 50 12.68 -3.53 25.97
CA ILE A 50 11.55 -3.08 25.13
C ILE A 50 10.28 -3.73 25.67
N ALA A 51 9.22 -2.96 25.80
CA ALA A 51 7.92 -3.42 26.26
C ALA A 51 7.01 -3.76 25.07
N LEU A 52 7.11 -4.99 24.54
CA LEU A 52 6.27 -5.43 23.43
C LEU A 52 4.79 -5.42 23.83
N LYS A 53 3.96 -4.78 23.03
CA LYS A 53 2.51 -4.78 23.20
C LYS A 53 1.89 -5.88 22.36
N VAL A 54 1.10 -6.73 23.02
CA VAL A 54 0.57 -7.96 22.43
C VAL A 54 -0.95 -8.00 22.65
N GLU A 55 -1.69 -8.25 21.60
CA GLU A 55 -3.11 -8.59 21.63
C GLU A 55 -3.31 -10.07 21.33
N ARG A 56 -4.26 -10.69 22.04
CA ARG A 56 -4.64 -12.08 21.84
C ARG A 56 -6.15 -12.22 21.72
N ARG A 57 -6.60 -12.93 20.69
CA ARG A 57 -7.96 -13.46 20.60
C ARG A 57 -7.93 -14.98 20.76
N LEU A 58 -8.67 -15.50 21.72
CA LEU A 58 -8.73 -16.94 21.98
C LEU A 58 -9.49 -17.68 20.87
N ALA A 59 -9.09 -18.92 20.62
CA ALA A 59 -9.78 -19.84 19.72
C ALA A 59 -11.28 -19.95 20.07
N GLY A 60 -12.13 -19.95 19.03
CA GLY A 60 -13.59 -20.07 19.23
C GLY A 60 -14.30 -18.83 19.80
N SER A 61 -13.60 -17.70 20.03
CA SER A 61 -14.21 -16.44 20.45
C SER A 61 -14.78 -15.68 19.24
N GLY A 62 -15.88 -16.15 18.67
CA GLY A 62 -16.67 -15.42 17.66
C GLY A 62 -17.81 -14.65 18.32
N ALA A 63 -18.38 -13.66 17.61
CA ALA A 63 -19.48 -12.83 18.12
C ALA A 63 -20.71 -13.64 18.56
N ASP A 64 -20.88 -14.88 18.06
CA ASP A 64 -22.05 -15.75 18.30
C ASP A 64 -21.78 -16.98 19.18
N THR A 65 -20.52 -17.27 19.51
CA THR A 65 -20.13 -18.47 20.23
C THR A 65 -19.47 -18.11 21.56
N GLY A 66 -20.09 -17.94 22.61
CA GLY A 66 -19.56 -17.58 23.95
C GLY A 66 -18.03 -17.68 24.10
N ALA A 67 -17.40 -16.71 24.74
CA ALA A 67 -15.94 -16.61 24.83
C ALA A 67 -15.32 -17.90 25.39
N SER A 68 -14.42 -18.53 24.65
CA SER A 68 -13.53 -19.56 25.19
C SER A 68 -12.70 -18.95 26.33
N THR A 69 -12.55 -19.68 27.42
CA THR A 69 -11.70 -19.25 28.54
C THR A 69 -10.38 -20.01 28.62
N THR A 70 -10.17 -20.97 27.70
CA THR A 70 -8.99 -21.83 27.71
C THR A 70 -8.12 -21.51 26.48
N PRO A 71 -6.87 -21.10 26.66
CA PRO A 71 -5.93 -20.91 25.57
C PRO A 71 -5.70 -22.18 24.78
N SER A 72 -5.51 -22.03 23.47
CA SER A 72 -5.05 -23.13 22.60
C SER A 72 -3.58 -23.48 22.87
N ARG A 73 -3.16 -24.66 22.43
CA ARG A 73 -1.74 -25.05 22.41
C ARG A 73 -1.00 -24.48 21.20
N ASP A 74 -1.74 -24.07 20.17
CA ASP A 74 -1.20 -23.54 18.93
C ASP A 74 -1.82 -22.16 18.65
N ALA A 75 -1.06 -21.30 17.95
CA ALA A 75 -1.52 -19.96 17.62
C ALA A 75 -1.19 -19.60 16.16
N VAL A 76 -1.97 -18.67 15.62
CA VAL A 76 -1.56 -17.87 14.47
C VAL A 76 -0.88 -16.61 15.01
N ILE A 77 0.32 -16.30 14.58
CA ILE A 77 0.99 -15.03 14.85
C ILE A 77 1.05 -14.20 13.58
N ALA A 78 0.58 -12.95 13.66
CA ALA A 78 0.55 -12.03 12.53
C ALA A 78 1.70 -11.03 12.60
N LEU A 79 2.37 -10.84 11.46
CA LEU A 79 3.58 -10.04 11.28
C LEU A 79 3.32 -8.96 10.23
N ALA A 80 3.27 -7.72 10.67
CA ALA A 80 3.09 -6.57 9.80
C ALA A 80 4.33 -6.30 8.93
N GLY A 81 4.13 -5.49 7.91
CA GLY A 81 5.15 -5.12 6.93
C GLY A 81 6.05 -3.96 7.36
N GLY A 82 6.55 -3.25 6.41
CA GLY A 82 7.48 -2.15 6.55
C GLY A 82 8.90 -2.54 6.11
N PRO A 83 9.88 -2.65 7.02
CA PRO A 83 9.79 -2.68 8.50
C PRO A 83 9.19 -1.40 9.09
N GLY A 84 8.64 -1.52 10.31
CA GLY A 84 8.17 -0.35 11.05
C GLY A 84 6.65 -0.13 11.09
N GLN A 85 5.85 -0.99 10.46
CA GLN A 85 4.39 -0.88 10.53
C GLN A 85 3.87 -1.45 11.86
N ALA A 86 3.03 -0.66 12.55
CA ALA A 86 2.30 -1.12 13.72
C ALA A 86 1.21 -2.13 13.32
N ALA A 87 1.10 -3.25 14.02
CA ALA A 87 0.13 -4.30 13.74
C ALA A 87 -1.16 -4.21 14.56
N LEU A 88 -1.10 -3.67 15.79
CA LEU A 88 -2.26 -3.62 16.70
C LEU A 88 -3.45 -2.85 16.10
N PRO A 89 -3.28 -1.72 15.41
CA PRO A 89 -4.39 -1.03 14.76
C PRO A 89 -5.09 -1.86 13.69
N LEU A 90 -4.43 -2.88 13.17
CA LEU A 90 -4.88 -3.76 12.10
C LEU A 90 -5.46 -5.09 12.64
N SER A 91 -5.53 -5.29 13.97
CA SER A 91 -5.93 -6.56 14.58
C SER A 91 -7.28 -7.08 14.09
N GLN A 92 -8.26 -6.21 13.85
CA GLN A 92 -9.57 -6.60 13.33
C GLN A 92 -9.49 -7.07 11.87
N SER A 93 -8.80 -6.33 11.03
CA SER A 93 -8.61 -6.66 9.60
C SER A 93 -7.80 -7.95 9.43
N ILE A 94 -6.73 -8.10 10.23
CA ILE A 94 -5.94 -9.33 10.29
C ILE A 94 -6.82 -10.53 10.67
N ALA A 95 -7.62 -10.38 11.73
CA ALA A 95 -8.50 -11.45 12.21
C ALA A 95 -9.53 -11.89 11.15
N GLN A 96 -9.98 -10.98 10.30
CA GLN A 96 -10.87 -11.28 9.18
C GLN A 96 -10.12 -11.97 8.03
N ALA A 97 -9.00 -11.40 7.60
CA ALA A 97 -8.23 -11.91 6.47
C ALA A 97 -7.72 -13.35 6.68
N ILE A 98 -7.32 -13.69 7.92
CA ILE A 98 -6.75 -15.00 8.25
C ILE A 98 -7.75 -15.90 9.00
N ALA A 99 -9.04 -15.55 9.01
CA ALA A 99 -10.08 -16.30 9.72
C ALA A 99 -10.07 -17.81 9.48
N PRO A 100 -9.85 -18.32 8.24
CA PRO A 100 -9.78 -19.76 7.99
C PRO A 100 -8.64 -20.47 8.71
N ALA A 101 -7.53 -19.81 8.99
CA ALA A 101 -6.39 -20.36 9.71
C ALA A 101 -6.64 -20.47 11.22
N LEU A 102 -7.57 -19.68 11.77
CA LEU A 102 -7.79 -19.60 13.20
C LEU A 102 -8.33 -20.92 13.78
N GLY A 103 -9.42 -21.47 13.28
CA GLY A 103 -9.93 -22.78 13.70
C GLY A 103 -9.87 -23.00 15.21
N SER A 104 -8.98 -23.90 15.64
CA SER A 104 -8.67 -24.16 17.06
C SER A 104 -7.48 -23.37 17.60
N ARG A 105 -6.93 -22.41 16.86
CA ARG A 105 -5.74 -21.63 17.21
C ARG A 105 -6.12 -20.27 17.80
N ASP A 106 -5.35 -19.82 18.76
CA ASP A 106 -5.42 -18.42 19.19
C ASP A 106 -4.84 -17.51 18.11
N LEU A 107 -5.30 -16.26 18.04
CA LEU A 107 -4.65 -15.23 17.22
C LEU A 107 -3.80 -14.33 18.11
N ILE A 108 -2.54 -14.16 17.75
CA ILE A 108 -1.61 -13.22 18.36
C ILE A 108 -1.30 -12.11 17.34
N VAL A 109 -1.54 -10.88 17.74
CA VAL A 109 -1.10 -9.68 17.03
C VAL A 109 -0.22 -8.87 17.97
N PHE A 110 0.90 -8.35 17.51
CA PHE A 110 1.78 -7.53 18.32
C PHE A 110 2.49 -6.49 17.48
N ASP A 111 2.73 -5.34 18.07
CA ASP A 111 3.64 -4.37 17.47
C ASP A 111 5.06 -4.88 17.60
N GLN A 112 5.77 -5.02 16.48
CA GLN A 112 7.18 -5.40 16.51
C GLN A 112 7.99 -4.33 17.24
N ARG A 113 9.15 -4.70 17.78
CA ARG A 113 10.04 -3.78 18.50
C ARG A 113 10.29 -2.48 17.74
N GLY A 114 10.16 -1.35 18.40
CA GLY A 114 10.35 -0.04 17.80
C GLY A 114 9.19 0.47 16.94
N THR A 115 8.02 -0.20 16.97
CA THR A 115 6.83 0.26 16.25
C THR A 115 5.67 0.51 17.20
N GLY A 116 4.71 1.32 16.76
CA GLY A 116 3.42 1.52 17.42
C GLY A 116 3.56 1.79 18.91
N GLU A 117 2.99 0.91 19.74
CA GLU A 117 3.06 1.00 21.19
C GLU A 117 4.23 0.19 21.81
N SER A 118 5.05 -0.50 20.99
CA SER A 118 6.19 -1.31 21.41
C SER A 118 7.49 -0.50 21.43
N ASP A 119 7.52 0.56 22.23
CA ASP A 119 8.65 1.50 22.40
C ASP A 119 9.15 2.02 21.03
N PRO A 120 8.35 2.85 20.32
CA PRO A 120 8.68 3.32 18.96
C PRO A 120 10.05 3.99 18.92
N LEU A 121 10.84 3.62 17.91
CA LEU A 121 12.18 4.15 17.72
C LEU A 121 12.08 5.56 17.16
N SER A 122 12.73 6.53 17.78
CA SER A 122 12.63 7.92 17.37
C SER A 122 13.99 8.53 17.08
N CYS A 123 14.03 9.32 16.01
CA CYS A 123 15.14 10.21 15.70
C CYS A 123 14.62 11.64 15.61
N PRO A 124 14.97 12.53 16.56
CA PRO A 124 14.50 13.91 16.53
C PRO A 124 14.85 14.66 15.23
N ALA A 125 15.99 14.37 14.63
CA ALA A 125 16.40 14.97 13.37
C ALA A 125 15.43 14.69 12.21
N LEU A 126 14.85 13.49 12.13
CA LEU A 126 13.82 13.15 11.14
C LEU A 126 12.46 13.77 11.44
N SER A 127 12.21 14.09 12.72
CA SER A 127 10.92 14.64 13.17
C SER A 127 10.88 16.18 13.17
N SER A 128 12.04 16.85 13.00
CA SER A 128 12.17 18.30 13.07
C SER A 128 12.55 18.92 11.72
N PRO A 129 11.62 19.63 11.04
CA PRO A 129 11.94 20.33 9.80
C PRO A 129 13.10 21.33 9.92
N SER A 130 13.30 21.91 11.11
CA SER A 130 14.38 22.86 11.37
C SER A 130 15.74 22.20 11.47
N GLU A 131 15.83 20.97 11.95
CA GLU A 131 17.09 20.20 11.97
C GLU A 131 17.42 19.63 10.59
N ALA A 132 16.42 19.12 9.88
CA ALA A 132 16.56 18.67 8.50
C ALA A 132 17.07 19.77 7.55
N ALA A 133 16.71 21.05 7.79
CA ALA A 133 17.17 22.19 7.00
C ALA A 133 18.67 22.54 7.17
N HIS A 134 19.37 21.95 8.11
CA HIS A 134 20.79 22.21 8.37
C HIS A 134 21.74 21.12 7.80
N VAL A 135 21.20 20.05 7.24
CA VAL A 135 22.01 18.97 6.63
C VAL A 135 22.06 19.09 5.11
N ASN A 136 23.21 18.73 4.55
CA ASN A 136 23.45 18.87 3.11
C ASN A 136 22.91 17.69 2.29
N SER A 137 22.56 16.57 2.94
CA SER A 137 22.03 15.39 2.28
C SER A 137 21.24 14.50 3.26
N LEU A 138 20.30 13.71 2.72
CA LEU A 138 19.54 12.72 3.48
C LEU A 138 20.49 11.70 4.14
N SER A 139 21.51 11.23 3.43
CA SER A 139 22.50 10.29 3.97
C SER A 139 23.23 10.83 5.22
N GLU A 140 23.56 12.14 5.24
CA GLU A 140 24.14 12.79 6.41
C GLU A 140 23.17 12.81 7.59
N LEU A 141 21.91 13.19 7.34
CA LEU A 141 20.83 13.19 8.33
C LEU A 141 20.62 11.80 8.94
N LEU A 142 20.60 10.76 8.11
CA LEU A 142 20.42 9.38 8.56
C LEU A 142 21.65 8.88 9.33
N GLY A 143 22.85 9.29 8.94
CA GLY A 143 24.08 9.05 9.69
C GLY A 143 24.03 9.67 11.09
N ASP A 144 23.56 10.90 11.22
CA ASP A 144 23.37 11.58 12.50
C ASP A 144 22.31 10.87 13.35
N CYS A 145 21.21 10.41 12.77
CA CYS A 145 20.23 9.56 13.44
C CYS A 145 20.87 8.30 14.02
N ALA A 146 21.66 7.59 13.22
CA ALA A 146 22.35 6.38 13.68
C ALA A 146 23.30 6.65 14.85
N MET A 147 23.99 7.79 14.83
CA MET A 147 24.86 8.21 15.92
C MET A 147 24.09 8.56 17.19
N GLN A 148 22.90 9.18 17.07
CA GLN A 148 22.03 9.49 18.21
C GLN A 148 21.44 8.22 18.84
N ILE A 149 20.97 7.26 18.06
CA ILE A 149 20.47 5.96 18.54
C ILE A 149 21.63 5.16 19.18
N GLY A 150 22.83 5.34 18.67
CA GLY A 150 24.04 4.68 19.18
C GLY A 150 24.02 3.16 18.99
N PRO A 151 24.70 2.39 19.86
CA PRO A 151 24.77 0.93 19.74
C PRO A 151 23.42 0.21 19.82
N ALA A 152 22.38 0.87 20.37
CA ALA A 152 21.05 0.31 20.48
C ALA A 152 20.42 0.00 19.11
N ARG A 153 20.85 0.69 18.03
CA ARG A 153 20.35 0.45 16.66
C ARG A 153 20.50 -1.00 16.22
N GLY A 154 21.57 -1.69 16.64
CA GLY A 154 21.77 -3.12 16.37
C GLY A 154 20.79 -4.06 17.08
N GLY A 155 19.96 -3.53 17.95
CA GLY A 155 18.84 -4.22 18.57
C GLY A 155 17.54 -4.19 17.73
N TYR A 156 17.51 -3.44 16.62
CA TYR A 156 16.31 -3.27 15.77
C TYR A 156 16.47 -3.97 14.42
N THR A 157 16.76 -5.26 14.48
CA THR A 157 16.99 -6.13 13.32
C THR A 157 15.94 -7.24 13.23
N THR A 158 15.81 -7.85 12.06
CA THR A 158 14.94 -9.02 11.84
C THR A 158 15.31 -10.16 12.82
N ALA A 159 16.58 -10.39 13.08
CA ALA A 159 17.03 -11.45 14.00
C ALA A 159 16.52 -11.25 15.44
N GLU A 160 16.46 -10.02 15.91
CA GLU A 160 15.91 -9.68 17.23
C GLU A 160 14.38 -9.78 17.25
N SER A 161 13.67 -9.38 16.15
CA SER A 161 12.22 -9.59 16.01
C SER A 161 11.86 -11.08 15.98
N VAL A 162 12.66 -11.92 15.34
CA VAL A 162 12.52 -13.39 15.36
C VAL A 162 12.64 -13.94 16.79
N ALA A 163 13.60 -13.43 17.56
CA ALA A 163 13.76 -13.83 18.95
C ALA A 163 12.60 -13.33 19.86
N ASP A 164 11.97 -12.21 19.53
CA ASP A 164 10.77 -11.72 20.20
C ASP A 164 9.56 -12.63 19.96
N ILE A 165 9.40 -13.11 18.73
CA ILE A 165 8.34 -14.10 18.41
C ILE A 165 8.51 -15.35 19.25
N GLU A 166 9.74 -15.85 19.38
CA GLU A 166 10.02 -17.03 20.23
C GLU A 166 9.72 -16.74 21.71
N ALA A 167 10.07 -15.55 22.21
CA ALA A 167 9.72 -15.14 23.57
C ALA A 167 8.21 -15.07 23.79
N ILE A 168 7.45 -14.53 22.83
CA ILE A 168 5.97 -14.50 22.87
C ILE A 168 5.40 -15.93 22.86
N ARG A 169 5.91 -16.81 21.99
CA ARG A 169 5.48 -18.22 21.93
C ARG A 169 5.69 -18.93 23.28
N GLN A 170 6.87 -18.79 23.86
CA GLN A 170 7.21 -19.41 25.15
C GLN A 170 6.36 -18.85 26.28
N ALA A 171 6.24 -17.52 26.37
CA ALA A 171 5.46 -16.84 27.39
C ALA A 171 3.95 -17.14 27.30
N GLY A 172 3.43 -17.37 26.07
CA GLY A 172 2.06 -17.78 25.80
C GLY A 172 1.80 -19.28 25.99
N GLY A 173 2.86 -20.11 26.12
CA GLY A 173 2.77 -21.56 26.28
C GLY A 173 2.38 -22.30 24.99
N TYR A 174 2.63 -21.73 23.83
CA TYR A 174 2.28 -22.33 22.54
C TYR A 174 3.31 -23.38 22.10
N GLU A 175 2.85 -24.48 21.55
CA GLU A 175 3.71 -25.52 21.00
C GLU A 175 4.16 -25.19 19.59
N LYS A 176 3.20 -24.82 18.72
CA LYS A 176 3.45 -24.45 17.34
C LYS A 176 2.76 -23.16 16.94
N LEU A 177 3.31 -22.52 15.90
CA LEU A 177 2.81 -21.30 15.32
C LEU A 177 2.51 -21.51 13.83
N VAL A 178 1.37 -21.00 13.38
CA VAL A 178 1.17 -20.57 11.99
C VAL A 178 1.67 -19.14 11.91
N LEU A 179 2.63 -18.85 11.04
CA LEU A 179 3.11 -17.48 10.84
C LEU A 179 2.42 -16.88 9.61
N TYR A 180 1.63 -15.85 9.83
CA TYR A 180 1.08 -15.00 8.78
C TYR A 180 1.91 -13.73 8.68
N GLY A 181 2.63 -13.58 7.59
CA GLY A 181 3.44 -12.39 7.32
C GLY A 181 2.96 -11.67 6.07
N THR A 182 2.97 -10.32 6.12
CA THR A 182 2.74 -9.47 4.95
C THR A 182 3.99 -8.66 4.66
N SER A 183 4.44 -8.63 3.39
CA SER A 183 5.59 -7.81 2.98
C SER A 183 6.86 -8.15 3.80
N TYR A 184 7.49 -7.17 4.47
CA TYR A 184 8.62 -7.42 5.39
C TYR A 184 8.29 -8.49 6.45
N GLY A 185 7.05 -8.58 6.94
CA GLY A 185 6.64 -9.62 7.88
C GLY A 185 6.87 -11.05 7.35
N THR A 186 6.90 -11.25 6.04
CA THR A 186 7.22 -12.55 5.43
C THR A 186 8.69 -12.92 5.59
N LYS A 187 9.62 -11.94 5.50
CA LYS A 187 11.04 -12.13 5.81
C LYS A 187 11.22 -12.56 7.27
N VAL A 188 10.50 -11.90 8.19
CA VAL A 188 10.52 -12.27 9.62
C VAL A 188 9.99 -13.69 9.82
N ALA A 189 8.88 -14.08 9.15
CA ALA A 189 8.32 -15.42 9.19
C ALA A 189 9.30 -16.48 8.65
N LEU A 190 9.95 -16.21 7.52
CA LEU A 190 10.93 -17.10 6.92
C LEU A 190 12.15 -17.29 7.83
N GLN A 191 12.72 -16.21 8.37
CA GLN A 191 13.85 -16.30 9.30
C GLN A 191 13.47 -16.97 10.63
N TYR A 192 12.21 -16.83 11.10
CA TYR A 192 11.74 -17.61 12.25
C TYR A 192 11.68 -19.10 11.92
N ALA A 193 11.16 -19.46 10.76
CA ALA A 193 11.08 -20.85 10.32
C ALA A 193 12.48 -21.49 10.15
N GLU A 194 13.45 -20.74 9.62
CA GLU A 194 14.85 -21.18 9.55
C GLU A 194 15.44 -21.47 10.92
N ARG A 195 15.17 -20.61 11.92
CA ARG A 195 15.78 -20.69 13.24
C ARG A 195 15.06 -21.65 14.19
N TYR A 196 13.74 -21.76 14.09
CA TYR A 196 12.89 -22.56 14.98
C TYR A 196 11.93 -23.48 14.22
N PRO A 197 12.44 -24.31 13.27
CA PRO A 197 11.58 -25.12 12.39
C PRO A 197 10.63 -26.06 13.15
N GLN A 198 11.04 -26.55 14.33
CA GLN A 198 10.23 -27.44 15.17
C GLN A 198 9.00 -26.77 15.76
N HIS A 199 8.95 -25.45 15.80
CA HIS A 199 7.84 -24.64 16.33
C HIS A 199 6.94 -24.06 15.25
N VAL A 200 7.19 -24.36 13.97
CA VAL A 200 6.36 -23.93 12.86
C VAL A 200 5.36 -25.02 12.48
N GLU A 201 4.09 -24.66 12.40
CA GLU A 201 3.03 -25.52 11.82
C GLU A 201 2.89 -25.24 10.34
N ALA A 202 2.79 -23.95 9.95
CA ALA A 202 2.66 -23.54 8.56
C ALA A 202 3.09 -22.08 8.38
N LEU A 203 3.33 -21.69 7.12
CA LEU A 203 3.56 -20.31 6.69
C LEU A 203 2.45 -19.83 5.76
N VAL A 204 1.97 -18.61 5.97
CA VAL A 204 1.15 -17.86 5.01
C VAL A 204 1.91 -16.57 4.71
N LEU A 205 2.42 -16.47 3.50
CA LEU A 205 3.33 -15.41 3.05
C LEU A 205 2.62 -14.55 2.02
N ASP A 206 2.17 -13.38 2.42
CA ASP A 206 1.46 -12.43 1.57
C ASP A 206 2.43 -11.37 1.05
N SER A 207 2.63 -11.31 -0.27
CA SER A 207 3.54 -10.34 -0.89
C SER A 207 4.99 -10.53 -0.41
N VAL A 208 5.60 -11.64 -0.78
CA VAL A 208 6.77 -12.18 -0.09
C VAL A 208 8.07 -11.42 -0.35
N VAL A 209 8.78 -11.10 0.73
CA VAL A 209 10.19 -10.69 0.76
C VAL A 209 11.04 -11.92 1.11
N PRO A 210 12.05 -12.30 0.31
CA PRO A 210 12.95 -13.42 0.62
C PRO A 210 13.65 -13.25 1.97
N SER A 211 14.10 -14.35 2.58
CA SER A 211 14.72 -14.33 3.91
C SER A 211 16.03 -13.54 3.95
N ASP A 212 16.77 -13.48 2.84
CA ASP A 212 17.99 -12.68 2.65
C ASP A 212 17.69 -11.19 2.36
N GLY A 213 16.44 -10.83 2.18
CA GLY A 213 15.97 -9.47 1.92
C GLY A 213 15.89 -9.12 0.43
N PRO A 214 15.47 -7.90 0.13
CA PRO A 214 15.46 -7.41 -1.24
C PRO A 214 16.89 -7.22 -1.76
N GLU A 215 17.04 -7.36 -3.07
CA GLU A 215 18.29 -7.01 -3.76
C GLU A 215 18.49 -5.47 -3.66
N PRO A 216 19.73 -4.97 -3.47
CA PRO A 216 19.99 -3.57 -3.11
C PRO A 216 19.44 -2.51 -4.07
N LEU A 217 19.38 -2.78 -5.38
CA LEU A 217 18.85 -1.86 -6.40
C LEU A 217 17.39 -2.12 -6.74
N ALA A 218 16.73 -3.09 -6.08
CA ALA A 218 15.35 -3.49 -6.36
C ALA A 218 15.11 -3.82 -7.85
N LEU A 219 16.08 -4.46 -8.52
CA LEU A 219 16.03 -4.75 -9.97
C LEU A 219 14.75 -5.47 -10.40
N ARG A 220 14.24 -6.37 -9.56
CA ARG A 220 12.99 -7.09 -9.84
C ARG A 220 11.78 -6.19 -9.98
N THR A 221 11.76 -5.05 -9.28
CA THR A 221 10.73 -4.02 -9.46
C THR A 221 10.73 -3.50 -10.89
N PHE A 222 11.89 -3.08 -11.39
CA PHE A 222 12.01 -2.57 -12.76
C PHE A 222 11.68 -3.64 -13.80
N GLN A 223 12.19 -4.85 -13.62
CA GLN A 223 11.91 -5.99 -14.51
C GLN A 223 10.42 -6.39 -14.53
N ALA A 224 9.66 -6.12 -13.47
CA ALA A 224 8.22 -6.42 -13.40
C ALA A 224 7.35 -5.35 -14.08
N ILE A 225 7.80 -4.10 -14.20
CA ILE A 225 7.01 -2.98 -14.74
C ILE A 225 6.37 -3.29 -16.11
N PRO A 226 7.08 -3.84 -17.11
CA PRO A 226 6.46 -4.19 -18.38
C PRO A 226 5.32 -5.19 -18.25
N GLY A 227 5.46 -6.20 -17.40
CA GLY A 227 4.43 -7.19 -17.12
C GLY A 227 3.18 -6.56 -16.51
N VAL A 228 3.35 -5.72 -15.49
CA VAL A 228 2.27 -5.00 -14.82
C VAL A 228 1.50 -4.09 -15.78
N LEU A 229 2.17 -3.35 -16.63
CA LEU A 229 1.54 -2.48 -17.61
C LEU A 229 0.79 -3.27 -18.70
N ASN A 230 1.34 -4.40 -19.14
CA ASN A 230 0.72 -5.27 -20.12
C ASN A 230 -0.54 -5.94 -19.54
N GLU A 231 -0.49 -6.40 -18.28
CA GLU A 231 -1.66 -6.96 -17.63
C GLU A 231 -2.76 -5.89 -17.44
N LEU A 232 -2.40 -4.69 -16.99
CA LEU A 232 -3.34 -3.58 -16.85
C LEU A 232 -4.08 -3.27 -18.16
N CYS A 233 -3.38 -3.38 -19.30
CA CYS A 233 -3.92 -3.15 -20.64
C CYS A 233 -4.45 -4.43 -21.32
N SER A 234 -4.46 -5.57 -20.64
CA SER A 234 -4.92 -6.84 -21.19
C SER A 234 -6.39 -6.79 -21.62
N ASN A 235 -6.82 -7.76 -22.42
CA ASN A 235 -8.18 -7.83 -22.95
C ASN A 235 -8.65 -6.54 -23.63
N ASN A 236 -7.72 -5.83 -24.30
CA ASN A 236 -7.99 -4.58 -25.02
C ASN A 236 -8.45 -3.42 -24.11
N ALA A 237 -8.12 -3.46 -22.81
CA ALA A 237 -8.55 -2.45 -21.84
C ALA A 237 -7.99 -1.05 -22.13
N CYS A 238 -6.85 -0.94 -22.82
CA CYS A 238 -6.23 0.33 -23.24
C CYS A 238 -6.59 0.74 -24.68
N ALA A 239 -7.66 0.16 -25.28
CA ALA A 239 -8.09 0.55 -26.63
C ALA A 239 -8.44 2.05 -26.68
N GLY A 240 -7.87 2.75 -27.66
CA GLY A 240 -8.03 4.21 -27.79
C GLY A 240 -7.14 5.03 -26.86
N ILE A 241 -6.37 4.40 -25.97
CA ILE A 241 -5.37 5.03 -25.09
C ILE A 241 -3.98 4.80 -25.68
N THR A 242 -3.54 3.56 -25.67
CA THR A 242 -2.21 3.14 -26.14
C THR A 242 -2.26 1.72 -26.71
N SER A 243 -1.34 1.43 -27.63
CA SER A 243 -1.07 0.08 -28.12
C SER A 243 0.14 -0.58 -27.44
N ASP A 244 0.98 0.21 -26.77
CA ASP A 244 2.18 -0.24 -26.06
C ASP A 244 2.46 0.68 -24.85
N PRO A 245 1.88 0.35 -23.68
CA PRO A 245 2.02 1.18 -22.48
C PRO A 245 3.47 1.24 -21.98
N THR A 246 4.26 0.19 -22.20
CA THR A 246 5.67 0.15 -21.78
C THR A 246 6.53 1.08 -22.64
N ALA A 247 6.33 1.07 -23.97
CA ALA A 247 7.04 1.98 -24.84
C ALA A 247 6.63 3.45 -24.63
N ASP A 248 5.36 3.72 -24.28
CA ASP A 248 4.91 5.06 -23.91
C ASP A 248 5.59 5.52 -22.62
N LEU A 249 5.66 4.67 -21.59
CA LEU A 249 6.37 4.98 -20.37
C LEU A 249 7.86 5.24 -20.64
N ALA A 250 8.54 4.38 -21.41
CA ALA A 250 9.94 4.56 -21.75
C ALA A 250 10.23 5.86 -22.51
N ARG A 251 9.31 6.32 -23.36
CA ARG A 251 9.43 7.64 -24.01
C ARG A 251 9.28 8.78 -23.02
N LEU A 252 8.41 8.64 -22.05
CA LEU A 252 8.20 9.64 -21.01
C LEU A 252 9.41 9.71 -20.07
N THR A 253 9.94 8.57 -19.59
CA THR A 253 11.14 8.54 -18.75
C THR A 253 12.33 9.20 -19.46
N ALA A 254 12.55 8.90 -20.76
CA ALA A 254 13.58 9.55 -21.55
C ALA A 254 13.37 11.07 -21.77
N GLN A 255 12.16 11.61 -21.56
CA GLN A 255 11.93 13.05 -21.53
C GLN A 255 12.24 13.63 -20.14
N LEU A 256 11.80 12.93 -19.07
CA LEU A 256 12.03 13.33 -17.67
C LEU A 256 13.51 13.33 -17.30
N ASP A 257 14.29 12.38 -17.82
CA ASP A 257 15.75 12.33 -17.70
C ASP A 257 16.44 13.63 -18.14
N ARG A 258 15.86 14.31 -19.13
CA ARG A 258 16.38 15.59 -19.64
C ARG A 258 15.85 16.79 -18.89
N HIS A 259 14.58 16.80 -18.59
CA HIS A 259 13.89 17.91 -17.92
C HIS A 259 12.66 17.39 -17.16
N PRO A 260 12.48 17.80 -15.89
CA PRO A 260 11.26 17.52 -15.16
C PRO A 260 10.01 18.02 -15.89
N LEU A 261 8.93 17.27 -15.80
CA LEU A 261 7.63 17.67 -16.34
C LEU A 261 7.00 18.71 -15.42
N SER A 262 6.78 19.92 -15.94
CA SER A 262 6.21 21.03 -15.15
C SER A 262 4.80 21.38 -15.63
N GLY A 263 3.94 21.74 -14.69
CA GLY A 263 2.56 22.13 -14.98
C GLY A 263 1.83 22.64 -13.75
N SER A 264 0.52 22.43 -13.69
CA SER A 264 -0.31 22.96 -12.62
C SER A 264 -1.33 21.95 -12.15
N VAL A 265 -1.59 22.01 -10.85
CA VAL A 265 -2.66 21.24 -10.19
C VAL A 265 -3.54 22.19 -9.39
N TYR A 266 -4.77 21.78 -9.11
CA TYR A 266 -5.70 22.51 -8.28
C TYR A 266 -5.89 21.77 -6.95
N ASP A 267 -5.78 22.50 -5.84
CA ASP A 267 -6.01 21.95 -4.51
C ASP A 267 -7.51 21.80 -4.19
N GLY A 268 -7.81 21.22 -3.04
CA GLY A 268 -9.19 21.03 -2.56
C GLY A 268 -9.96 22.30 -2.23
N SER A 269 -9.36 23.48 -2.41
CA SER A 269 -9.98 24.81 -2.33
C SER A 269 -10.13 25.48 -3.69
N GLY A 270 -9.64 24.82 -4.75
CA GLY A 270 -9.65 25.32 -6.11
C GLY A 270 -8.52 26.29 -6.45
N HIS A 271 -7.51 26.43 -5.59
CA HIS A 271 -6.32 27.23 -5.88
C HIS A 271 -5.35 26.46 -6.76
N ARG A 272 -4.73 27.17 -7.68
CA ARG A 272 -3.77 26.62 -8.63
C ARG A 272 -2.36 26.66 -8.07
N HIS A 273 -1.67 25.52 -8.10
CA HIS A 273 -0.27 25.39 -7.71
C HIS A 273 0.58 24.92 -8.88
N SER A 274 1.80 25.45 -9.00
CA SER A 274 2.78 24.98 -9.96
C SER A 274 3.60 23.87 -9.30
N ILE A 275 3.72 22.74 -9.97
CA ILE A 275 4.51 21.59 -9.53
C ILE A 275 5.33 21.02 -10.68
N SER A 276 6.31 20.20 -10.35
CA SER A 276 7.12 19.48 -11.32
C SER A 276 7.33 18.03 -10.90
N LEU A 277 7.34 17.12 -11.86
CA LEU A 277 7.53 15.68 -11.69
C LEU A 277 8.87 15.27 -12.28
N SER A 278 9.68 14.54 -11.50
CA SER A 278 10.91 13.88 -11.92
C SER A 278 10.66 12.44 -12.37
N GLU A 279 11.68 11.77 -12.85
CA GLU A 279 11.62 10.36 -13.20
C GLU A 279 11.38 9.48 -11.95
N SER A 280 12.03 9.79 -10.83
CA SER A 280 11.78 9.12 -9.55
C SER A 280 10.36 9.35 -9.03
N GLY A 281 9.78 10.54 -9.22
CA GLY A 281 8.36 10.79 -8.94
C GLY A 281 7.43 9.90 -9.78
N LEU A 282 7.75 9.67 -11.05
CA LEU A 282 6.98 8.77 -11.91
C LEU A 282 7.07 7.31 -11.42
N LEU A 283 8.23 6.86 -10.93
CA LEU A 283 8.37 5.54 -10.31
C LEU A 283 7.51 5.43 -9.04
N ASN A 284 7.45 6.49 -8.23
CA ASN A 284 6.59 6.55 -7.04
C ASN A 284 5.11 6.40 -7.40
N ILE A 285 4.65 7.04 -8.48
CA ILE A 285 3.26 6.86 -8.98
C ILE A 285 2.99 5.38 -9.33
N LEU A 286 3.92 4.72 -10.01
CA LEU A 286 3.81 3.30 -10.34
C LEU A 286 3.70 2.43 -9.08
N GLN A 287 4.56 2.65 -8.09
CA GLN A 287 4.55 1.87 -6.84
C GLN A 287 3.34 2.19 -5.95
N ALA A 288 2.83 3.43 -5.96
CA ALA A 288 1.59 3.77 -5.24
C ALA A 288 0.39 2.97 -5.79
N GLY A 289 0.40 2.67 -7.09
CA GLY A 289 -0.60 1.81 -7.72
C GLY A 289 -0.68 0.39 -7.14
N ASP A 290 0.34 -0.10 -6.46
CA ASP A 290 0.34 -1.44 -5.84
C ASP A 290 -0.74 -1.59 -4.75
N LEU A 291 -0.99 -0.52 -4.01
CA LEU A 291 -2.00 -0.45 -2.96
C LEU A 291 -3.28 0.24 -3.42
N ASN A 292 -3.22 0.91 -4.57
CA ASN A 292 -4.29 1.74 -5.08
C ASN A 292 -4.56 1.46 -6.57
N PRO A 293 -5.29 0.38 -6.89
CA PRO A 293 -5.59 0.02 -8.27
C PRO A 293 -6.45 1.06 -9.01
N ALA A 294 -7.20 1.91 -8.29
CA ALA A 294 -7.94 3.01 -8.88
C ALA A 294 -7.00 4.11 -9.40
N LEU A 295 -5.91 4.41 -8.67
CA LEU A 295 -4.85 5.31 -9.11
C LEU A 295 -4.11 4.69 -10.32
N ARG A 296 -3.71 3.42 -10.23
CA ARG A 296 -3.04 2.70 -11.33
C ARG A 296 -3.83 2.75 -12.62
N ALA A 297 -5.16 2.65 -12.55
CA ALA A 297 -6.03 2.72 -13.71
C ALA A 297 -6.00 4.08 -14.44
N LEU A 298 -5.58 5.15 -13.79
CA LEU A 298 -5.45 6.48 -14.40
C LEU A 298 -4.11 6.64 -15.15
N LEU A 299 -3.11 5.82 -14.84
CA LEU A 299 -1.73 6.00 -15.32
C LEU A 299 -1.58 5.91 -16.85
N PRO A 300 -2.11 4.92 -17.58
CA PRO A 300 -1.89 4.85 -19.03
C PRO A 300 -2.34 6.10 -19.78
N ALA A 301 -3.51 6.62 -19.42
CA ALA A 301 -4.05 7.83 -20.04
C ALA A 301 -3.25 9.08 -19.66
N ALA A 302 -2.79 9.18 -18.42
CA ALA A 302 -1.98 10.29 -17.94
C ALA A 302 -0.60 10.34 -18.61
N VAL A 303 0.05 9.18 -18.80
CA VAL A 303 1.31 9.06 -19.55
C VAL A 303 1.14 9.53 -20.98
N VAL A 304 0.10 9.06 -21.68
CA VAL A 304 -0.16 9.48 -23.08
C VAL A 304 -0.54 10.96 -23.15
N SER A 305 -1.27 11.51 -22.17
CA SER A 305 -1.56 12.94 -22.10
C SER A 305 -0.28 13.77 -21.99
N ALA A 306 0.63 13.38 -21.10
CA ALA A 306 1.91 14.04 -20.90
C ALA A 306 2.76 14.03 -22.19
N LEU A 307 2.83 12.89 -22.91
CA LEU A 307 3.49 12.76 -24.21
C LEU A 307 2.85 13.65 -25.30
N ARG A 308 1.58 14.04 -25.13
CA ARG A 308 0.85 14.97 -26.02
C ARG A 308 0.87 16.41 -25.51
N HIS A 309 1.79 16.75 -24.61
CA HIS A 309 1.97 18.07 -24.03
C HIS A 309 0.81 18.53 -23.10
N ASP A 310 0.10 17.59 -22.49
CA ASP A 310 -0.88 17.83 -21.43
C ASP A 310 -0.39 17.14 -20.14
N PRO A 311 0.40 17.85 -19.29
CA PRO A 311 1.00 17.26 -18.10
C PRO A 311 0.02 17.12 -16.93
N ASP A 312 -1.08 17.90 -16.91
CA ASP A 312 -1.93 18.09 -15.74
C ASP A 312 -2.49 16.78 -15.15
N PRO A 313 -2.94 15.78 -15.98
CA PRO A 313 -3.39 14.49 -15.43
C PRO A 313 -2.29 13.75 -14.66
N LEU A 314 -1.06 13.73 -15.17
CA LEU A 314 0.05 13.01 -14.54
C LEU A 314 0.55 13.73 -13.28
N LEU A 315 0.61 15.06 -13.29
CA LEU A 315 0.97 15.86 -12.13
C LEU A 315 -0.05 15.71 -11.00
N ARG A 316 -1.35 15.57 -11.31
CA ARG A 316 -2.36 15.25 -10.30
C ARG A 316 -2.17 13.84 -9.72
N LEU A 317 -1.74 12.86 -10.52
CA LEU A 317 -1.42 11.52 -10.01
C LEU A 317 -0.25 11.54 -9.03
N ASP A 318 0.75 12.39 -9.24
CA ASP A 318 1.86 12.57 -8.30
C ASP A 318 1.36 13.00 -6.91
N LEU A 319 0.45 13.97 -6.84
CA LEU A 319 -0.13 14.39 -5.56
C LEU A 319 -1.03 13.33 -4.92
N LEU A 320 -1.73 12.53 -5.72
CA LEU A 320 -2.49 11.38 -5.22
C LEU A 320 -1.54 10.31 -4.65
N ALA A 321 -0.45 10.02 -5.34
CA ALA A 321 0.51 9.00 -4.95
C ALA A 321 1.25 9.31 -3.64
N VAL A 322 1.42 10.59 -3.32
CA VAL A 322 2.06 11.05 -2.06
C VAL A 322 1.04 11.44 -0.97
N GLY A 323 -0.25 11.16 -1.18
CA GLY A 323 -1.31 11.42 -0.19
C GLY A 323 -1.62 12.91 0.07
N LEU A 324 -1.20 13.83 -0.82
CA LEU A 324 -1.52 15.25 -0.72
C LEU A 324 -2.91 15.61 -1.28
N ILE A 325 -3.53 14.70 -1.99
CA ILE A 325 -4.94 14.71 -2.38
C ILE A 325 -5.59 13.44 -1.79
N PRO A 326 -6.72 13.52 -1.08
CA PRO A 326 -7.54 14.71 -0.84
C PRO A 326 -6.88 15.68 0.15
N SER A 327 -7.14 17.00 -0.04
CA SER A 327 -6.85 17.96 1.01
C SER A 327 -7.81 17.74 2.17
N VAL A 328 -7.29 17.35 3.32
CA VAL A 328 -8.07 17.13 4.54
C VAL A 328 -7.96 18.37 5.42
N PRO A 329 -9.07 18.91 5.98
CA PRO A 329 -8.96 19.97 6.98
C PRO A 329 -8.05 19.50 8.12
N HIS A 330 -7.29 20.40 8.73
CA HIS A 330 -6.43 20.12 9.88
C HIS A 330 -7.24 19.48 11.03
N THR A 331 -7.53 18.22 10.90
CA THR A 331 -7.51 17.31 12.03
C THR A 331 -6.03 17.15 12.35
N PRO A 332 -5.61 17.20 13.64
CA PRO A 332 -4.31 16.66 14.00
C PRO A 332 -4.20 15.33 13.25
N PRO A 333 -3.05 15.03 12.63
CA PRO A 333 -2.93 13.77 11.93
C PRO A 333 -3.60 12.75 12.85
N ILE A 334 -4.64 12.07 12.36
CA ILE A 334 -5.06 10.81 13.00
C ILE A 334 -3.71 10.18 13.11
N GLU A 335 -3.23 10.03 14.33
CA GLU A 335 -1.97 9.35 14.54
C GLU A 335 -2.15 8.11 13.74
N ALA A 336 -1.52 8.06 12.58
CA ALA A 336 -1.78 6.98 11.65
C ALA A 336 -1.03 5.83 12.29
N SER A 337 -1.70 5.24 13.25
CA SER A 337 -1.21 4.12 14.05
C SER A 337 -0.81 2.93 13.18
N SER A 338 -1.22 2.92 11.91
CA SER A 338 -0.78 2.00 10.87
C SER A 338 0.36 2.53 10.00
N GLN A 339 0.82 3.79 10.20
CA GLN A 339 1.95 4.33 9.43
C GLN A 339 3.23 3.59 9.80
N ILE A 340 4.15 3.54 8.83
CA ILE A 340 5.48 2.99 9.03
C ILE A 340 6.29 3.98 9.85
N ASP A 341 6.90 3.51 10.94
CA ASP A 341 7.94 4.26 11.65
C ASP A 341 9.17 4.40 10.74
N GLY A 342 9.40 5.61 10.24
CA GLY A 342 10.49 5.89 9.31
C GLY A 342 11.87 5.70 9.94
N THR A 343 12.02 5.95 11.25
CA THR A 343 13.28 5.74 11.96
C THR A 343 13.61 4.25 12.03
N LEU A 344 12.63 3.43 12.39
CA LEU A 344 12.82 1.98 12.42
C LEU A 344 13.06 1.42 11.02
N TYR A 345 12.29 1.89 10.02
CA TYR A 345 12.45 1.48 8.63
C TYR A 345 13.90 1.61 8.18
N VAL A 346 14.47 2.80 8.28
CA VAL A 346 15.86 3.06 7.89
C VAL A 346 16.84 2.29 8.76
N THR A 347 16.62 2.25 10.09
CA THR A 347 17.49 1.54 11.01
C THR A 347 17.61 0.07 10.64
N THR A 348 16.47 -0.62 10.46
CA THR A 348 16.48 -2.04 10.11
C THR A 348 17.16 -2.27 8.76
N LEU A 349 16.81 -1.49 7.72
CA LEU A 349 17.42 -1.65 6.40
C LEU A 349 18.92 -1.39 6.42
N CYS A 350 19.37 -0.31 7.06
CA CYS A 350 20.80 0.02 7.09
C CYS A 350 21.62 -0.91 7.99
N GLU A 351 21.03 -1.52 9.02
CA GLU A 351 21.73 -2.51 9.86
C GLU A 351 21.90 -3.86 9.17
N GLU A 352 20.96 -4.29 8.28
CA GLU A 352 20.93 -5.69 7.83
C GLU A 352 20.90 -5.93 6.32
N SER A 353 20.70 -4.90 5.48
CA SER A 353 20.65 -5.13 4.03
C SER A 353 21.97 -5.66 3.46
N PRO A 354 21.91 -6.47 2.39
CA PRO A 354 23.10 -6.96 1.71
C PRO A 354 23.71 -5.87 0.82
N PHE A 355 24.55 -5.02 1.40
CA PHE A 355 25.19 -3.94 0.66
C PHE A 355 26.33 -4.43 -0.24
N PRO A 356 26.61 -3.74 -1.37
CA PRO A 356 27.73 -4.06 -2.25
C PRO A 356 29.09 -3.65 -1.66
N TRP A 357 29.13 -3.04 -0.48
CA TRP A 357 30.31 -2.55 0.19
C TRP A 357 30.62 -3.30 1.50
N SER A 358 31.90 -3.22 1.91
CA SER A 358 32.27 -3.64 3.25
C SER A 358 31.70 -2.68 4.29
N ARG A 359 31.08 -3.20 5.34
CA ARG A 359 30.47 -2.38 6.40
C ARG A 359 31.45 -1.44 7.08
N GLY A 360 32.74 -1.82 7.24
CA GLY A 360 33.80 -0.98 7.77
C GLY A 360 34.39 0.05 6.79
N ALA A 361 33.85 0.15 5.57
CA ALA A 361 34.34 1.12 4.58
C ALA A 361 33.91 2.56 4.95
N SER A 362 34.71 3.55 4.52
CA SER A 362 34.33 4.97 4.63
C SER A 362 33.11 5.28 3.75
N ALA A 363 32.35 6.33 4.10
CA ALA A 363 31.20 6.78 3.28
C ALA A 363 31.57 7.03 1.82
N THR A 364 32.74 7.63 1.57
CA THR A 364 33.25 7.82 0.18
C THR A 364 33.49 6.49 -0.54
N THR A 365 34.07 5.51 0.15
CA THR A 365 34.28 4.17 -0.44
C THR A 365 32.95 3.49 -0.71
N ARG A 366 31.99 3.54 0.21
CA ARG A 366 30.64 2.97 0.04
C ARG A 366 29.91 3.60 -1.16
N SER A 367 29.98 4.94 -1.31
CA SER A 367 29.41 5.63 -2.47
C SER A 367 30.03 5.12 -3.77
N ASN A 368 31.37 4.99 -3.83
CA ASN A 368 32.05 4.49 -5.02
C ASN A 368 31.67 3.04 -5.34
N GLU A 369 31.55 2.18 -4.33
CA GLU A 369 31.18 0.78 -4.48
C GLU A 369 29.70 0.64 -4.88
N ALA A 370 28.79 1.50 -4.38
CA ALA A 370 27.41 1.57 -4.83
C ALA A 370 27.30 1.93 -6.33
N VAL A 371 28.05 2.95 -6.75
CA VAL A 371 28.11 3.36 -8.18
C VAL A 371 28.71 2.24 -9.03
N ALA A 372 29.78 1.61 -8.58
CA ALA A 372 30.39 0.50 -9.31
C ALA A 372 29.44 -0.71 -9.43
N TYR A 373 28.70 -1.01 -8.38
CA TYR A 373 27.67 -2.05 -8.40
C TYR A 373 26.55 -1.74 -9.40
N LEU A 374 26.07 -0.48 -9.40
CA LEU A 374 25.08 -0.01 -10.37
C LEU A 374 25.59 -0.15 -11.81
N GLN A 375 26.82 0.29 -12.08
CA GLN A 375 27.45 0.25 -13.42
C GLN A 375 27.70 -1.18 -13.92
N ALA A 376 27.79 -2.15 -13.03
CA ALA A 376 27.93 -3.56 -13.38
C ALA A 376 26.61 -4.21 -13.87
N GLN A 377 25.45 -3.56 -13.63
CA GLN A 377 24.17 -4.09 -14.07
C GLN A 377 23.89 -3.76 -15.52
N PRO A 378 23.30 -4.65 -16.31
CA PRO A 378 22.85 -4.36 -17.67
C PRO A 378 21.81 -3.23 -17.69
N ALA A 379 21.92 -2.29 -18.60
CA ALA A 379 20.95 -1.20 -18.74
C ALA A 379 19.51 -1.70 -18.99
N SER A 380 19.34 -2.90 -19.54
CA SER A 380 18.05 -3.54 -19.75
C SER A 380 17.33 -3.88 -18.44
N ASP A 381 18.04 -4.03 -17.32
CA ASP A 381 17.47 -4.42 -16.04
C ASP A 381 16.71 -3.27 -15.37
N PHE A 382 16.95 -2.05 -15.81
CA PHE A 382 16.25 -0.86 -15.34
C PHE A 382 15.10 -0.42 -16.25
N TYR A 383 14.97 -0.99 -17.44
CA TYR A 383 13.95 -0.60 -18.40
C TYR A 383 12.52 -0.75 -17.84
N PRO A 384 11.63 0.23 -18.00
CA PRO A 384 11.68 1.42 -18.87
C PRO A 384 12.30 2.68 -18.24
N PHE A 385 12.90 2.58 -17.08
CA PHE A 385 13.66 3.63 -16.39
C PHE A 385 15.17 3.53 -16.72
N ASN A 386 15.97 4.29 -15.99
CA ASN A 386 17.43 4.27 -16.09
C ASN A 386 18.10 3.86 -14.76
N ALA A 387 19.41 3.68 -14.80
CA ALA A 387 20.20 3.27 -13.65
C ALA A 387 20.23 4.33 -12.52
N GLU A 388 20.19 5.63 -12.88
CA GLU A 388 20.21 6.73 -11.91
C GLU A 388 18.92 6.72 -11.07
N THR A 389 17.76 6.57 -11.70
CA THR A 389 16.48 6.41 -11.01
C THR A 389 16.48 5.18 -10.11
N ALA A 390 17.08 4.07 -10.53
CA ALA A 390 17.19 2.87 -9.70
C ALA A 390 18.07 3.10 -8.46
N LEU A 391 19.16 3.84 -8.61
CA LEU A 391 20.01 4.22 -7.47
C LEU A 391 19.26 5.15 -6.51
N GLU A 392 18.61 6.20 -7.02
CA GLU A 392 17.84 7.15 -6.21
C GLU A 392 16.71 6.47 -5.43
N ALA A 393 16.04 5.49 -6.03
CA ALA A 393 14.94 4.75 -5.40
C ALA A 393 15.40 3.62 -4.47
N SER A 394 16.70 3.33 -4.44
CA SER A 394 17.27 2.25 -3.64
C SER A 394 17.62 2.71 -2.22
N VAL A 395 17.84 1.74 -1.33
CA VAL A 395 18.33 2.01 0.03
C VAL A 395 19.82 2.40 0.08
N LEU A 396 20.54 2.26 -1.05
CA LEU A 396 21.99 2.47 -1.07
C LEU A 396 22.40 3.90 -0.69
N PRO A 397 21.87 4.97 -1.29
CA PRO A 397 22.20 6.34 -0.92
C PRO A 397 21.91 6.65 0.55
N ASP A 398 20.81 6.12 1.06
CA ASP A 398 20.36 6.36 2.44
C ASP A 398 21.35 5.79 3.47
N CYS A 399 21.92 4.61 3.18
CA CYS A 399 22.76 3.89 4.12
C CYS A 399 24.27 4.17 3.96
N VAL A 400 24.70 4.97 2.99
CA VAL A 400 26.13 5.32 2.79
C VAL A 400 26.72 5.97 4.06
N GLY A 401 25.99 6.90 4.69
CA GLY A 401 26.39 7.59 5.92
C GLY A 401 26.19 6.78 7.21
N TRP A 402 25.52 5.64 7.13
CA TRP A 402 25.23 4.82 8.31
C TRP A 402 26.52 4.25 8.89
N PRO A 403 26.76 4.33 10.23
CA PRO A 403 27.96 3.74 10.84
C PRO A 403 27.93 2.21 10.69
N ASP A 404 29.06 1.58 10.97
CA ASP A 404 29.14 0.12 10.94
C ASP A 404 28.03 -0.53 11.73
N ALA A 405 27.38 -1.50 11.10
CA ALA A 405 26.44 -2.33 11.80
C ALA A 405 27.14 -3.08 12.93
N SER A 406 26.46 -3.16 14.04
CA SER A 406 26.98 -3.79 15.24
C SER A 406 27.11 -5.31 15.10
N GLN A 407 26.41 -5.91 14.10
CA GLN A 407 26.49 -7.35 13.79
C GLN A 407 26.32 -7.61 12.29
N PRO A 408 27.00 -8.58 11.73
CA PRO A 408 26.69 -9.05 10.39
C PRO A 408 25.28 -9.69 10.39
N PRO A 409 24.52 -9.59 9.30
CA PRO A 409 23.28 -10.35 9.15
C PRO A 409 23.59 -11.84 9.34
N PRO A 410 22.65 -12.63 9.91
CA PRO A 410 22.83 -14.07 10.03
C PRO A 410 23.08 -14.68 8.64
N ALA A 411 23.96 -15.66 8.59
CA ALA A 411 24.19 -16.40 7.35
C ALA A 411 22.86 -17.06 6.91
N PRO A 412 22.53 -17.07 5.62
CA PRO A 412 21.36 -17.77 5.13
C PRO A 412 21.35 -19.20 5.59
N SER A 413 20.28 -19.67 6.17
CA SER A 413 20.05 -21.06 6.50
C SER A 413 19.09 -21.71 5.48
N VAL A 414 18.92 -23.01 5.54
CA VAL A 414 17.99 -23.71 4.66
C VAL A 414 16.59 -23.56 5.21
N LEU A 415 15.66 -23.12 4.38
CA LEU A 415 14.24 -23.07 4.74
C LEU A 415 13.72 -24.48 5.02
N PRO A 416 12.97 -24.69 6.12
CA PRO A 416 12.40 -25.99 6.43
C PRO A 416 11.28 -26.34 5.44
N ASN A 417 11.10 -27.62 5.18
CA ASN A 417 9.96 -28.09 4.42
C ASN A 417 8.72 -28.16 5.33
N VAL A 418 7.96 -27.06 5.38
CA VAL A 418 6.71 -26.95 6.12
C VAL A 418 5.59 -26.52 5.18
N PRO A 419 4.31 -26.86 5.45
CA PRO A 419 3.20 -26.39 4.64
C PRO A 419 3.25 -24.88 4.48
N THR A 420 3.33 -24.39 3.24
CA THR A 420 3.52 -22.97 2.95
C THR A 420 2.56 -22.52 1.85
N LEU A 421 1.79 -21.47 2.12
CA LEU A 421 0.98 -20.74 1.14
C LEU A 421 1.65 -19.39 0.85
N ILE A 422 1.96 -19.14 -0.42
CA ILE A 422 2.52 -17.89 -0.90
C ILE A 422 1.47 -17.20 -1.78
N LEU A 423 1.06 -16.00 -1.38
CA LEU A 423 0.15 -15.13 -2.11
C LEU A 423 0.96 -14.03 -2.80
N SER A 424 0.82 -13.88 -4.11
CA SER A 424 1.52 -12.88 -4.91
C SER A 424 0.55 -12.16 -5.83
N GLY A 425 0.53 -10.83 -5.77
CA GLY A 425 -0.21 -10.02 -6.73
C GLY A 425 0.54 -9.94 -8.07
N GLU A 426 -0.15 -10.14 -9.19
CA GLU A 426 0.48 -10.05 -10.51
C GLU A 426 0.95 -8.63 -10.86
N GLN A 427 0.35 -7.62 -10.19
CA GLN A 427 0.70 -6.21 -10.32
C GLN A 427 1.57 -5.66 -9.18
N ASP A 428 2.14 -6.51 -8.33
CA ASP A 428 2.98 -6.08 -7.22
C ASP A 428 4.38 -5.69 -7.70
N LEU A 429 4.73 -4.41 -7.57
CA LEU A 429 6.06 -3.87 -7.88
C LEU A 429 6.97 -3.79 -6.64
N ARG A 430 6.43 -3.90 -5.43
CA ARG A 430 7.23 -3.87 -4.18
C ARG A 430 7.85 -5.23 -3.91
N THR A 431 7.05 -6.28 -4.10
CA THR A 431 7.46 -7.68 -3.94
C THR A 431 7.00 -8.51 -5.15
N PRO A 432 7.61 -8.28 -6.32
CA PRO A 432 7.19 -8.90 -7.57
C PRO A 432 7.12 -10.43 -7.50
N THR A 433 6.28 -11.05 -8.34
CA THR A 433 6.06 -12.50 -8.40
C THR A 433 7.36 -13.33 -8.52
N ALA A 434 8.43 -12.73 -9.03
CA ALA A 434 9.76 -13.35 -9.04
C ALA A 434 10.27 -13.70 -7.63
N ASN A 435 9.89 -12.91 -6.59
CA ASN A 435 10.23 -13.21 -5.20
C ASN A 435 9.48 -14.46 -4.72
N ALA A 436 8.18 -14.56 -5.03
CA ALA A 436 7.38 -15.75 -4.71
C ALA A 436 7.96 -17.01 -5.35
N THR A 437 8.38 -16.91 -6.61
CA THR A 437 9.03 -18.01 -7.34
C THR A 437 10.34 -18.43 -6.68
N GLN A 438 11.18 -17.46 -6.26
CA GLN A 438 12.44 -17.74 -5.58
C GLN A 438 12.23 -18.46 -4.24
N VAL A 439 11.29 -18.01 -3.43
CA VAL A 439 11.02 -18.61 -2.11
C VAL A 439 10.39 -19.99 -2.27
N ALA A 440 9.42 -20.15 -3.18
CA ALA A 440 8.79 -21.45 -3.46
C ALA A 440 9.79 -22.51 -3.93
N ALA A 441 10.81 -22.13 -4.70
CA ALA A 441 11.85 -23.05 -5.13
C ALA A 441 12.68 -23.65 -3.97
N GLN A 442 12.62 -23.05 -2.79
CA GLN A 442 13.36 -23.49 -1.60
C GLN A 442 12.50 -24.31 -0.63
N ILE A 443 11.17 -24.33 -0.79
CA ILE A 443 10.22 -25.02 0.09
C ILE A 443 9.41 -26.01 -0.76
N PRO A 444 9.72 -27.33 -0.77
CA PRO A 444 9.04 -28.32 -1.61
C PRO A 444 7.52 -28.37 -1.46
N ASP A 445 6.99 -28.13 -0.25
CA ASP A 445 5.55 -28.16 0.03
C ASP A 445 4.89 -26.75 -0.11
N ALA A 446 5.56 -25.80 -0.77
CA ALA A 446 4.98 -24.49 -1.02
C ALA A 446 3.93 -24.53 -2.15
N GLN A 447 2.80 -23.91 -1.88
CA GLN A 447 1.75 -23.64 -2.86
C GLN A 447 1.74 -22.15 -3.17
N VAL A 448 1.86 -21.77 -4.45
CA VAL A 448 1.89 -20.37 -4.89
C VAL A 448 0.59 -20.03 -5.59
N LEU A 449 -0.05 -18.94 -5.14
CA LEU A 449 -1.16 -18.30 -5.81
C LEU A 449 -0.71 -16.95 -6.38
N VAL A 450 -0.82 -16.81 -7.70
CA VAL A 450 -0.69 -15.51 -8.36
C VAL A 450 -2.08 -14.96 -8.62
N VAL A 451 -2.37 -13.76 -8.06
CA VAL A 451 -3.69 -13.14 -8.16
C VAL A 451 -3.67 -12.05 -9.22
N PRO A 452 -4.42 -12.22 -10.33
CA PRO A 452 -4.48 -11.23 -11.41
C PRO A 452 -5.05 -9.88 -10.95
N PHE A 453 -4.60 -8.80 -11.57
CA PHE A 453 -5.04 -7.41 -11.33
C PHE A 453 -4.94 -6.96 -9.87
N THR A 454 -4.08 -7.60 -9.10
CA THR A 454 -3.87 -7.37 -7.68
C THR A 454 -2.44 -6.91 -7.46
N GLY A 455 -2.25 -5.90 -6.64
CA GLY A 455 -0.93 -5.39 -6.27
C GLY A 455 -0.44 -5.97 -4.95
N HIS A 456 0.16 -5.14 -4.12
CA HIS A 456 0.76 -5.49 -2.84
C HIS A 456 -0.27 -5.75 -1.74
N SER A 457 0.09 -6.59 -0.74
CA SER A 457 -0.82 -7.02 0.34
C SER A 457 -2.08 -7.70 -0.21
N VAL A 458 -1.89 -8.87 -0.80
CA VAL A 458 -2.88 -9.57 -1.63
C VAL A 458 -4.21 -9.76 -0.92
N LEU A 459 -4.23 -10.22 0.33
CA LEU A 459 -5.48 -10.39 1.10
C LEU A 459 -6.21 -9.07 1.34
N GLY A 460 -5.50 -7.95 1.33
CA GLY A 460 -6.07 -6.61 1.47
C GLY A 460 -6.43 -5.92 0.15
N SER A 461 -5.96 -6.43 -0.99
CA SER A 461 -6.11 -5.78 -2.30
C SER A 461 -6.75 -6.65 -3.38
N ASP A 462 -7.03 -7.92 -3.10
CA ASP A 462 -7.78 -8.80 -4.00
C ASP A 462 -9.29 -8.54 -3.88
N PHE A 463 -9.84 -7.85 -4.87
CA PHE A 463 -11.29 -7.60 -4.98
C PHE A 463 -12.07 -8.77 -5.62
N SER A 464 -11.40 -9.87 -5.95
CA SER A 464 -12.04 -11.05 -6.56
C SER A 464 -12.48 -12.09 -5.51
N GLY A 465 -11.87 -12.09 -4.32
CA GLY A 465 -12.03 -13.09 -3.28
C GLY A 465 -11.24 -14.39 -3.53
N CYS A 466 -10.41 -14.42 -4.58
CA CYS A 466 -9.64 -15.63 -4.93
C CYS A 466 -8.61 -15.97 -3.85
N ALA A 467 -7.93 -14.96 -3.29
CA ALA A 467 -6.94 -15.16 -2.26
C ALA A 467 -7.56 -15.69 -0.96
N GLU A 468 -8.72 -15.17 -0.56
CA GLU A 468 -9.47 -15.67 0.61
C GLU A 468 -9.85 -17.15 0.46
N HIS A 469 -10.39 -17.53 -0.71
CA HIS A 469 -10.70 -18.93 -1.01
C HIS A 469 -9.46 -19.84 -1.00
N ALA A 470 -8.30 -19.32 -1.39
CA ALA A 470 -7.06 -20.11 -1.32
C ALA A 470 -6.62 -20.34 0.13
N VAL A 471 -6.76 -19.35 1.02
CA VAL A 471 -6.53 -19.53 2.47
C VAL A 471 -7.51 -20.53 3.06
N GLU A 472 -8.79 -20.47 2.70
CA GLU A 472 -9.79 -21.45 3.10
C GLU A 472 -9.42 -22.87 2.69
N ALA A 473 -9.06 -23.08 1.40
CA ALA A 473 -8.67 -24.37 0.88
C ALA A 473 -7.40 -24.91 1.56
N PHE A 474 -6.42 -24.03 1.80
CA PHE A 474 -5.16 -24.40 2.44
C PHE A 474 -5.35 -24.93 3.88
N PHE A 475 -6.35 -24.42 4.62
CA PHE A 475 -6.64 -24.84 5.99
C PHE A 475 -7.83 -25.80 6.14
N ALA A 476 -8.54 -26.17 5.07
CA ALA A 476 -9.77 -26.96 5.12
C ALA A 476 -9.63 -28.33 5.82
N ASN A 477 -8.47 -29.01 5.71
CA ASN A 477 -8.17 -30.29 6.33
C ASN A 477 -6.82 -30.30 7.06
N GLY A 478 -6.50 -29.23 7.78
CA GLY A 478 -5.18 -28.94 8.34
C GLY A 478 -4.31 -28.17 7.36
N ALA A 479 -3.25 -27.55 7.86
CA ALA A 479 -2.38 -26.70 7.04
C ALA A 479 -1.77 -27.49 5.86
N GLY A 480 -1.96 -26.97 4.65
CA GLY A 480 -1.52 -27.63 3.41
C GLY A 480 -2.34 -28.85 3.01
N GLY A 481 -3.46 -29.13 3.68
CA GLY A 481 -4.24 -30.34 3.49
C GLY A 481 -4.97 -30.45 2.15
N GLN A 482 -5.17 -29.35 1.45
CA GLN A 482 -5.77 -29.31 0.10
C GLN A 482 -4.93 -28.49 -0.87
N PRO A 483 -4.80 -28.92 -2.14
CA PRO A 483 -4.24 -28.06 -3.18
C PRO A 483 -5.13 -26.83 -3.41
N ILE A 484 -4.50 -25.65 -3.51
CA ILE A 484 -5.20 -24.42 -3.88
C ILE A 484 -5.55 -24.42 -5.37
N GLN A 485 -6.66 -23.78 -5.72
CA GLN A 485 -7.00 -23.52 -7.11
C GLN A 485 -6.41 -22.18 -7.54
N GLN A 486 -5.82 -22.12 -8.72
CA GLN A 486 -5.39 -20.85 -9.31
C GLN A 486 -6.61 -19.99 -9.65
N CYS A 487 -6.45 -18.67 -9.54
CA CYS A 487 -7.52 -17.74 -9.89
C CYS A 487 -7.92 -17.93 -11.36
N SER A 488 -9.21 -18.10 -11.60
CA SER A 488 -9.73 -17.99 -12.96
C SER A 488 -9.49 -16.56 -13.45
N ALA A 489 -9.32 -16.36 -14.76
CA ALA A 489 -9.12 -15.05 -15.36
C ALA A 489 -10.19 -14.07 -14.85
N THR A 490 -9.83 -13.26 -13.87
CA THR A 490 -10.71 -12.27 -13.24
C THR A 490 -10.80 -11.04 -14.14
N GLN A 491 -11.94 -10.35 -14.12
CA GLN A 491 -12.05 -9.07 -14.83
C GLN A 491 -11.36 -7.98 -13.99
N ASN A 492 -10.56 -7.16 -14.64
CA ASN A 492 -10.03 -5.96 -14.01
C ASN A 492 -11.16 -5.05 -13.54
N LYS A 493 -11.33 -4.89 -12.23
CA LYS A 493 -12.36 -4.04 -11.64
C LYS A 493 -12.04 -2.55 -11.79
N PHE A 494 -10.80 -2.20 -12.02
CA PHE A 494 -10.31 -0.84 -12.21
C PHE A 494 -9.70 -0.69 -13.61
N ALA A 495 -10.53 -0.84 -14.64
CA ALA A 495 -10.08 -0.66 -16.02
C ALA A 495 -9.52 0.74 -16.27
N PRO A 496 -8.50 0.90 -17.13
CA PRO A 496 -7.93 2.19 -17.50
C PRO A 496 -8.97 3.19 -17.99
N THR A 497 -8.79 4.45 -17.60
CA THR A 497 -9.67 5.55 -18.01
C THR A 497 -9.27 6.10 -19.37
N PRO A 498 -10.19 6.68 -20.15
CA PRO A 498 -9.84 7.34 -21.41
C PRO A 498 -8.90 8.53 -21.23
N ILE A 499 -8.20 8.90 -22.32
CA ILE A 499 -7.36 10.11 -22.36
C ILE A 499 -8.23 11.35 -22.09
N THR A 500 -7.75 12.23 -21.21
CA THR A 500 -8.45 13.46 -20.85
C THR A 500 -8.53 14.42 -22.03
N PRO A 501 -9.72 14.93 -22.40
CA PRO A 501 -9.85 15.89 -23.47
C PRO A 501 -9.35 17.28 -23.07
N THR A 502 -8.41 17.84 -23.80
CA THR A 502 -7.87 19.20 -23.56
C THR A 502 -8.79 20.32 -24.03
N LYS A 503 -9.81 20.01 -24.82
CA LYS A 503 -10.82 20.97 -25.33
C LYS A 503 -12.15 20.28 -25.53
N LEU A 504 -13.25 20.97 -25.23
CA LEU A 504 -14.61 20.48 -25.48
C LEU A 504 -14.82 20.08 -26.96
N ALA A 505 -14.23 20.82 -27.88
CA ALA A 505 -14.37 20.57 -29.33
C ALA A 505 -13.78 19.22 -29.78
N TYR A 506 -12.90 18.60 -29.00
CA TYR A 506 -12.32 17.28 -29.31
C TYR A 506 -13.18 16.11 -28.85
N ILE A 507 -14.21 16.41 -28.07
CA ILE A 507 -15.14 15.39 -27.57
C ILE A 507 -16.13 15.01 -28.64
N HIS A 508 -16.32 13.71 -28.87
CA HIS A 508 -17.36 13.21 -29.76
C HIS A 508 -18.74 13.22 -29.08
N PRO A 509 -19.75 13.91 -29.63
CA PRO A 509 -21.05 13.91 -29.02
C PRO A 509 -21.74 12.54 -29.20
N PRO A 510 -22.58 12.09 -28.23
CA PRO A 510 -23.33 10.87 -28.37
C PRO A 510 -24.39 11.02 -29.50
N ALA A 511 -24.71 9.92 -30.17
CA ALA A 511 -25.67 9.93 -31.30
C ALA A 511 -27.02 10.55 -30.96
N VAL A 512 -27.45 10.46 -29.72
CA VAL A 512 -28.76 10.97 -29.24
C VAL A 512 -28.78 12.48 -29.01
N LEU A 513 -27.63 13.15 -28.94
CA LEU A 513 -27.53 14.59 -28.68
C LEU A 513 -26.32 15.16 -29.42
N GLY A 514 -26.49 15.60 -30.64
CA GLY A 514 -25.39 16.12 -31.46
C GLY A 514 -24.93 17.54 -31.09
N GLY A 515 -23.74 17.89 -31.61
CA GLY A 515 -23.16 19.22 -31.48
C GLY A 515 -22.70 19.56 -30.04
N ARG A 516 -22.55 20.85 -29.77
CA ARG A 516 -22.06 21.35 -28.47
C ARG A 516 -22.83 20.83 -27.25
N PRO A 517 -24.19 20.69 -27.25
CA PRO A 517 -24.90 20.07 -26.13
C PRO A 517 -24.48 18.62 -25.88
N GLY A 518 -24.27 17.83 -26.94
CA GLY A 518 -23.81 16.44 -26.80
C GLY A 518 -22.36 16.35 -26.31
N GLN A 519 -21.47 17.19 -26.84
CA GLN A 519 -20.07 17.28 -26.34
C GLN A 519 -20.04 17.65 -24.86
N THR A 520 -20.88 18.60 -24.43
CA THR A 520 -21.02 18.98 -23.03
C THR A 520 -21.54 17.83 -22.18
N LEU A 521 -22.51 17.05 -22.66
CA LEU A 521 -23.00 15.86 -21.95
C LEU A 521 -21.89 14.85 -21.73
N THR A 522 -21.10 14.53 -22.76
CA THR A 522 -19.94 13.61 -22.59
C THR A 522 -18.94 14.18 -21.58
N ALA A 523 -18.58 15.46 -21.65
CA ALA A 523 -17.67 16.10 -20.70
C ALA A 523 -18.18 16.03 -19.24
N VAL A 524 -19.49 16.11 -19.01
CA VAL A 524 -20.06 15.93 -17.67
C VAL A 524 -19.94 14.49 -17.20
N LEU A 525 -20.17 13.51 -18.07
CA LEU A 525 -20.02 12.09 -17.73
C LEU A 525 -18.55 11.74 -17.42
N ASP A 526 -17.61 12.28 -18.20
CA ASP A 526 -16.17 12.12 -17.95
C ASP A 526 -15.76 12.72 -16.60
N ALA A 527 -16.27 13.92 -16.26
CA ALA A 527 -16.02 14.56 -14.97
C ALA A 527 -16.61 13.77 -13.79
N MET A 528 -17.77 13.13 -13.98
CA MET A 528 -18.37 12.28 -12.95
C MET A 528 -17.57 11.00 -12.74
N LEU A 529 -17.04 10.39 -13.80
CA LEU A 529 -16.16 9.23 -13.73
C LEU A 529 -14.85 9.59 -13.04
N ASP A 530 -14.25 10.72 -13.37
CA ASP A 530 -13.04 11.23 -12.73
C ASP A 530 -13.24 11.43 -11.21
N LEU A 531 -14.33 12.10 -10.84
CA LEU A 531 -14.67 12.31 -9.43
C LEU A 531 -14.89 11.00 -8.68
N GLU A 532 -15.55 10.01 -9.27
CA GLU A 532 -15.72 8.68 -8.69
C GLU A 532 -14.37 8.00 -8.46
N ARG A 533 -13.46 8.07 -9.43
CA ARG A 533 -12.10 7.52 -9.32
C ARG A 533 -11.29 8.21 -8.23
N LEU A 534 -11.37 9.53 -8.11
CA LEU A 534 -10.71 10.28 -7.03
C LEU A 534 -11.22 9.86 -5.65
N VAL A 535 -12.55 9.72 -5.48
CA VAL A 535 -13.14 9.28 -4.21
C VAL A 535 -12.69 7.87 -3.85
N ILE A 536 -12.76 6.93 -4.80
CA ILE A 536 -12.32 5.54 -4.58
C ILE A 536 -10.83 5.50 -4.27
N SER A 537 -9.99 6.15 -5.07
CA SER A 537 -8.55 6.20 -4.87
C SER A 537 -8.20 6.72 -3.47
N ALA A 538 -8.80 7.83 -3.07
CA ALA A 538 -8.55 8.42 -1.76
C ALA A 538 -9.06 7.57 -0.59
N THR A 539 -10.15 6.82 -0.79
CA THR A 539 -10.64 5.89 0.25
C THR A 539 -9.74 4.68 0.39
N LEU A 540 -9.21 4.17 -0.71
CA LEU A 540 -8.23 3.09 -0.69
C LEU A 540 -6.94 3.51 0.02
N GLU A 541 -6.50 4.75 -0.18
CA GLU A 541 -5.32 5.32 0.47
C GLU A 541 -5.53 5.53 1.98
N ALA A 542 -6.74 5.95 2.37
CA ALA A 542 -7.06 6.19 3.78
C ALA A 542 -7.24 4.91 4.60
N ASP A 543 -7.29 3.75 3.97
CA ASP A 543 -7.61 2.44 4.56
C ASP A 543 -8.90 2.43 5.42
N ALA A 544 -9.77 3.42 5.19
CA ALA A 544 -11.00 3.66 5.95
C ALA A 544 -11.96 4.57 5.16
N GLU A 545 -13.03 5.01 5.81
CA GLU A 545 -13.89 6.06 5.26
C GLU A 545 -13.13 7.40 5.15
N LEU A 546 -13.35 8.10 4.03
CA LEU A 546 -12.80 9.43 3.85
C LEU A 546 -13.23 10.37 4.99
N PRO A 547 -12.29 11.09 5.62
CA PRO A 547 -12.62 12.07 6.64
C PRO A 547 -13.60 13.15 6.14
N VAL A 548 -14.52 13.56 6.99
CA VAL A 548 -15.40 14.70 6.72
C VAL A 548 -14.57 15.93 6.44
N GLY A 549 -14.91 16.66 5.37
CA GLY A 549 -14.18 17.84 4.93
C GLY A 549 -13.09 17.54 3.89
N SER A 550 -12.79 16.26 3.58
CA SER A 550 -11.92 15.91 2.46
C SER A 550 -12.35 16.60 1.19
N SER A 551 -11.40 17.15 0.45
CA SER A 551 -11.69 17.93 -0.75
C SER A 551 -10.69 17.66 -1.87
N PHE A 552 -11.19 17.72 -3.10
CA PHE A 552 -10.50 17.35 -4.33
C PHE A 552 -10.54 18.51 -5.31
N GLY A 553 -9.41 18.96 -5.82
CA GLY A 553 -9.35 19.89 -6.94
C GLY A 553 -9.85 19.27 -8.23
N GLY A 554 -10.58 20.02 -9.04
CA GLY A 554 -10.87 19.63 -10.42
C GLY A 554 -9.59 19.71 -11.27
N LEU A 555 -9.49 18.88 -12.32
CA LEU A 555 -8.27 18.83 -13.15
C LEU A 555 -7.90 20.21 -13.74
N HIS A 556 -8.88 20.99 -14.14
CA HIS A 556 -8.70 22.33 -14.74
C HIS A 556 -9.42 23.44 -13.96
N GLY A 557 -9.77 23.22 -12.69
CA GLY A 557 -10.33 24.24 -11.79
C GLY A 557 -11.51 23.77 -10.97
N GLY A 558 -11.91 24.63 -10.03
CA GLY A 558 -12.95 24.29 -9.06
C GLY A 558 -12.55 23.15 -8.14
N TYR A 559 -13.48 22.70 -7.30
CA TYR A 559 -13.22 21.62 -6.35
C TYR A 559 -14.52 20.90 -5.94
N ALA A 560 -14.36 19.71 -5.35
CA ALA A 560 -15.41 18.96 -4.67
C ALA A 560 -15.05 18.78 -3.21
N ARG A 561 -16.03 18.89 -2.29
CA ARG A 561 -15.81 18.73 -0.83
C ARG A 561 -16.83 17.77 -0.22
N LEU A 562 -16.35 16.83 0.59
CA LEU A 562 -17.18 15.89 1.34
C LEU A 562 -17.71 16.54 2.63
N THR A 563 -19.05 16.53 2.82
CA THR A 563 -19.70 17.05 4.02
C THR A 563 -19.94 15.96 5.06
N ALA A 564 -20.31 16.37 6.28
CA ALA A 564 -20.68 15.46 7.37
C ALA A 564 -21.90 14.57 7.03
N SER A 565 -22.75 14.98 6.09
CA SER A 565 -23.89 14.18 5.60
C SER A 565 -23.50 13.23 4.45
N LYS A 566 -22.22 12.90 4.29
CA LYS A 566 -21.71 12.07 3.18
C LYS A 566 -22.16 12.57 1.80
N THR A 567 -22.11 13.89 1.61
CA THR A 567 -22.49 14.55 0.36
C THR A 567 -21.28 15.28 -0.22
N LEU A 568 -20.92 15.00 -1.47
CA LEU A 568 -19.95 15.77 -2.22
C LEU A 568 -20.61 17.04 -2.76
N VAL A 569 -20.09 18.19 -2.38
CA VAL A 569 -20.52 19.50 -2.91
C VAL A 569 -19.49 19.96 -3.93
N LEU A 570 -19.93 20.09 -5.18
CA LEU A 570 -19.12 20.55 -6.29
C LEU A 570 -19.23 22.06 -6.43
N HIS A 571 -18.08 22.74 -6.46
CA HIS A 571 -17.93 24.17 -6.68
C HIS A 571 -17.18 24.41 -7.98
N ASP A 572 -17.94 24.60 -9.07
CA ASP A 572 -17.42 24.80 -10.42
C ASP A 572 -16.33 23.76 -10.83
N PHE A 573 -16.51 22.52 -10.37
CA PHE A 573 -15.60 21.40 -10.63
C PHE A 573 -15.40 21.22 -12.13
N THR A 574 -14.16 21.39 -12.58
CA THR A 574 -13.81 21.45 -14.02
C THR A 574 -12.82 20.34 -14.35
N PHE A 575 -13.29 19.34 -15.10
CA PHE A 575 -12.45 18.25 -15.65
C PHE A 575 -12.05 18.53 -17.10
N VAL A 576 -12.99 19.05 -17.91
CA VAL A 576 -12.73 19.49 -19.29
C VAL A 576 -12.69 21.03 -19.30
N PRO A 577 -11.65 21.67 -19.87
CA PRO A 577 -11.56 23.12 -19.90
C PRO A 577 -12.81 23.81 -20.42
N GLY A 578 -13.33 24.79 -19.66
CA GLY A 578 -14.50 25.57 -20.01
C GLY A 578 -15.85 24.89 -19.78
N VAL A 579 -15.88 23.73 -19.07
CA VAL A 579 -17.11 23.05 -18.61
C VAL A 579 -17.04 22.91 -17.09
N ALA A 580 -17.83 23.70 -16.37
CA ALA A 580 -17.86 23.75 -14.92
C ALA A 580 -19.14 23.14 -14.35
N LEU A 581 -19.01 22.33 -13.30
CA LEU A 581 -20.08 21.58 -12.66
C LEU A 581 -20.31 22.04 -11.24
N SER A 582 -21.55 22.35 -10.88
CA SER A 582 -21.96 22.66 -9.51
C SER A 582 -23.11 21.74 -9.11
N ALA A 583 -22.96 21.01 -8.01
CA ALA A 583 -23.91 19.97 -7.59
C ALA A 583 -23.79 19.66 -6.09
N LYS A 584 -24.79 18.95 -5.57
CA LYS A 584 -24.73 18.21 -4.31
C LYS A 584 -25.02 16.75 -4.62
N ILE A 585 -24.04 15.89 -4.44
CA ILE A 585 -24.08 14.46 -4.82
C ILE A 585 -23.92 13.62 -3.57
N PRO A 586 -24.97 12.94 -3.08
CA PRO A 586 -24.82 12.01 -1.98
C PRO A 586 -23.88 10.85 -2.37
N VAL A 587 -23.11 10.34 -1.41
CA VAL A 587 -22.22 9.19 -1.57
C VAL A 587 -22.66 8.10 -0.62
N THR A 588 -22.88 6.90 -1.13
CA THR A 588 -23.19 5.71 -0.33
C THR A 588 -22.37 4.55 -0.87
N ASP A 589 -21.72 3.82 0.02
CA ASP A 589 -20.86 2.67 -0.33
C ASP A 589 -19.86 3.00 -1.46
N LEU A 590 -19.20 4.14 -1.35
CA LEU A 590 -18.24 4.70 -2.32
C LEU A 590 -18.81 4.96 -3.73
N ARG A 591 -20.13 4.99 -3.85
CA ARG A 591 -20.84 5.24 -5.12
C ARG A 591 -21.54 6.59 -5.09
N LEU A 592 -21.39 7.34 -6.18
CA LEU A 592 -22.13 8.55 -6.38
C LEU A 592 -23.61 8.22 -6.58
N GLN A 593 -24.50 8.90 -5.83
CA GLN A 593 -25.93 8.69 -5.88
C GLN A 593 -26.62 9.63 -6.89
N PRO A 594 -27.88 9.39 -7.27
CA PRO A 594 -28.60 10.25 -8.20
C PRO A 594 -28.57 11.72 -7.76
N ALA A 595 -28.16 12.60 -8.66
CA ALA A 595 -28.02 14.01 -8.39
C ALA A 595 -28.41 14.90 -9.57
N THR A 596 -28.74 16.16 -9.25
CA THR A 596 -28.96 17.22 -10.24
C THR A 596 -27.70 18.08 -10.32
N ILE A 597 -27.15 18.22 -11.52
CA ILE A 597 -25.92 18.94 -11.82
C ILE A 597 -26.26 20.16 -12.65
N ARG A 598 -25.84 21.34 -12.20
CA ARG A 598 -25.82 22.57 -12.98
C ARG A 598 -24.53 22.61 -13.79
N VAL A 599 -24.70 22.82 -15.11
CA VAL A 599 -23.59 22.92 -16.05
C VAL A 599 -23.44 24.37 -16.50
N SER A 600 -22.24 24.92 -16.39
CA SER A 600 -21.86 26.28 -16.75
C SER A 600 -20.49 26.29 -17.44
N GLY A 601 -19.97 27.45 -17.78
CA GLY A 601 -18.63 27.64 -18.33
C GLY A 601 -18.61 28.20 -19.76
N SER A 602 -17.46 28.74 -20.15
CA SER A 602 -17.30 29.50 -21.41
C SER A 602 -17.46 28.63 -22.68
N GLN A 603 -17.19 27.36 -22.55
CA GLN A 603 -17.29 26.39 -23.68
C GLN A 603 -18.55 25.53 -23.61
N ALA A 604 -19.19 25.41 -22.46
CA ALA A 604 -20.30 24.52 -22.22
C ALA A 604 -21.60 24.98 -22.91
N ALA A 605 -22.43 24.03 -23.31
CA ALA A 605 -23.86 24.26 -23.48
C ALA A 605 -24.47 24.28 -22.07
N THR A 606 -24.76 25.48 -21.57
CA THR A 606 -25.24 25.67 -20.19
C THR A 606 -26.60 25.03 -19.95
N GLY A 607 -26.84 24.55 -18.72
CA GLY A 607 -28.13 23.94 -18.40
C GLY A 607 -28.12 23.17 -17.10
N THR A 608 -29.08 22.27 -16.97
CA THR A 608 -29.23 21.39 -15.81
C THR A 608 -29.50 19.97 -16.25
N ILE A 609 -28.82 19.03 -15.67
CA ILE A 609 -28.99 17.60 -15.94
C ILE A 609 -29.22 16.84 -14.63
N ARG A 610 -29.97 15.76 -14.70
CA ARG A 610 -30.10 14.77 -13.64
C ARG A 610 -29.40 13.50 -14.08
N VAL A 611 -28.45 13.08 -13.28
CA VAL A 611 -27.72 11.82 -13.47
C VAL A 611 -28.28 10.79 -12.52
N GLU A 612 -28.69 9.65 -13.02
CA GLU A 612 -29.04 8.44 -12.29
C GLU A 612 -27.98 7.38 -12.67
N PRO A 613 -26.94 7.17 -11.83
CA PRO A 613 -25.83 6.30 -12.17
C PRO A 613 -26.28 4.92 -12.65
N ALA A 614 -25.59 4.41 -13.67
CA ALA A 614 -25.90 3.13 -14.36
C ALA A 614 -27.32 2.98 -14.94
N LYS A 615 -28.11 4.05 -15.00
CA LYS A 615 -29.51 4.01 -15.53
C LYS A 615 -29.75 5.03 -16.62
N THR A 616 -29.94 6.29 -16.23
CA THR A 616 -30.33 7.34 -17.17
C THR A 616 -29.68 8.68 -16.86
N VAL A 617 -29.48 9.47 -17.92
CA VAL A 617 -29.14 10.89 -17.80
C VAL A 617 -30.18 11.68 -18.59
N MET A 618 -30.79 12.69 -17.99
CA MET A 618 -31.80 13.52 -18.60
C MET A 618 -31.64 14.97 -18.19
N GLY A 619 -32.12 15.87 -19.00
CA GLY A 619 -32.11 17.30 -18.68
C GLY A 619 -32.20 18.21 -19.89
N THR A 620 -31.67 19.42 -19.72
CA THR A 620 -31.62 20.45 -20.77
C THR A 620 -30.20 21.02 -20.85
N LEU A 621 -29.61 21.01 -22.02
CA LEU A 621 -28.32 21.63 -22.34
C LEU A 621 -28.44 22.51 -23.57
N GLY A 622 -28.04 23.79 -23.47
CA GLY A 622 -28.20 24.75 -24.58
C GLY A 622 -29.62 24.87 -25.09
N GLY A 623 -30.61 24.79 -24.20
CA GLY A 623 -32.04 24.83 -24.57
C GLY A 623 -32.60 23.52 -25.19
N ARG A 624 -31.80 22.48 -25.35
CA ARG A 624 -32.23 21.18 -25.92
C ARG A 624 -32.50 20.17 -24.83
N HIS A 625 -33.72 19.63 -24.79
CA HIS A 625 -34.10 18.54 -23.89
C HIS A 625 -33.58 17.20 -24.41
N PHE A 626 -33.15 16.35 -23.48
CA PHE A 626 -32.70 14.99 -23.81
C PHE A 626 -32.98 14.01 -22.66
N LYS A 627 -33.04 12.73 -22.98
CA LYS A 627 -33.01 11.60 -22.06
C LYS A 627 -32.23 10.49 -22.72
N VAL A 628 -31.16 10.03 -22.04
CA VAL A 628 -30.25 8.99 -22.52
C VAL A 628 -30.24 7.85 -21.53
N ASN A 629 -30.44 6.62 -22.03
CA ASN A 629 -30.21 5.43 -21.22
C ASN A 629 -28.69 5.12 -21.24
N ILE A 630 -28.06 5.14 -20.09
CA ILE A 630 -26.62 4.82 -19.90
C ILE A 630 -26.40 3.41 -19.34
N ALA A 631 -27.46 2.58 -19.22
CA ALA A 631 -27.34 1.21 -18.71
C ALA A 631 -26.44 0.28 -19.57
N GLY A 632 -26.13 0.65 -20.81
CA GLY A 632 -25.20 -0.05 -21.70
C GLY A 632 -23.94 0.76 -22.04
N VAL A 633 -23.89 2.03 -21.66
CA VAL A 633 -22.66 2.81 -21.73
C VAL A 633 -21.76 2.28 -20.62
N LYS A 634 -20.67 1.62 -20.98
CA LYS A 634 -19.57 1.33 -20.06
C LYS A 634 -18.91 2.67 -19.67
N LEU A 635 -19.57 3.45 -18.81
CA LEU A 635 -18.86 4.19 -17.78
C LEU A 635 -18.04 3.09 -17.11
N ALA A 636 -16.74 3.16 -17.16
CA ALA A 636 -15.88 2.06 -16.71
C ALA A 636 -16.44 1.54 -15.39
N ARG A 637 -17.13 0.40 -15.45
CA ARG A 637 -17.73 -0.20 -14.28
C ARG A 637 -16.56 -0.52 -13.35
N ALA A 638 -16.46 0.17 -12.23
CA ALA A 638 -15.99 -0.49 -11.05
C ALA A 638 -16.90 -1.72 -10.93
N GLY A 639 -16.37 -2.91 -11.17
CA GLY A 639 -17.13 -4.12 -11.46
C GLY A 639 -18.13 -4.42 -10.37
N ALA A 640 -19.39 -4.13 -10.67
CA ALA A 640 -20.48 -4.83 -10.04
C ALA A 640 -20.74 -6.07 -10.89
N GLY A 641 -20.15 -7.19 -10.50
CA GLY A 641 -20.73 -8.47 -10.79
C GLY A 641 -22.12 -8.47 -10.15
N ASP A 642 -23.14 -8.85 -10.94
CA ASP A 642 -24.47 -9.14 -10.43
C ASP A 642 -24.32 -10.30 -9.42
N GLY A 643 -24.49 -10.03 -8.14
CA GLY A 643 -24.55 -11.02 -7.09
C GLY A 643 -23.68 -10.69 -5.89
N ALA A 644 -24.35 -10.37 -4.81
CA ALA A 644 -23.90 -10.14 -3.46
C ALA A 644 -23.18 -8.78 -3.24
N GLY A 645 -23.64 -8.05 -2.24
CA GLY A 645 -22.94 -6.89 -1.69
C GLY A 645 -21.58 -7.36 -1.17
N GLY A 646 -20.55 -7.22 -2.00
CA GLY A 646 -19.20 -7.54 -1.61
C GLY A 646 -18.72 -6.48 -0.62
N GLU A 647 -18.55 -6.87 0.63
CA GLU A 647 -17.73 -6.14 1.58
C GLU A 647 -16.33 -5.96 0.98
N TRP A 648 -15.67 -4.87 1.31
CA TRP A 648 -14.28 -4.66 0.94
C TRP A 648 -13.43 -5.75 1.59
N PRO A 649 -12.40 -6.32 0.90
CA PRO A 649 -11.58 -7.35 1.48
C PRO A 649 -10.98 -6.86 2.80
N ALA A 650 -11.18 -7.66 3.85
CA ALA A 650 -10.59 -7.43 5.14
C ALA A 650 -9.16 -7.99 5.11
N GLY A 651 -8.18 -7.16 4.79
CA GLY A 651 -6.78 -7.57 4.73
C GLY A 651 -5.83 -6.51 5.24
N LEU A 652 -4.65 -6.96 5.62
CA LEU A 652 -3.57 -6.10 6.07
C LEU A 652 -3.07 -5.27 4.88
N ARG A 653 -3.44 -3.99 4.83
CA ARG A 653 -2.86 -3.06 3.87
C ARG A 653 -1.62 -2.43 4.48
N VAL A 654 -0.50 -2.60 3.81
CA VAL A 654 0.71 -1.85 4.12
C VAL A 654 0.60 -0.52 3.39
N SER A 655 0.10 0.54 4.05
CA SER A 655 0.30 1.87 3.51
C SER A 655 1.76 2.26 3.74
N PHE A 656 2.50 2.43 2.66
CA PHE A 656 3.75 3.15 2.70
C PHE A 656 3.46 4.61 2.38
N PRO A 657 3.51 5.52 3.35
CA PRO A 657 4.05 6.79 3.00
C PRO A 657 5.52 6.48 2.65
N LEU A 658 5.89 6.50 1.39
CA LEU A 658 7.26 6.82 1.06
C LEU A 658 7.59 8.06 1.89
N PRO A 659 8.66 8.06 2.69
CA PRO A 659 9.02 9.25 3.39
C PRO A 659 9.02 10.36 2.31
N ALA A 660 8.22 11.40 2.54
CA ALA A 660 8.33 12.66 1.81
C ALA A 660 9.64 13.32 2.25
N LEU A 661 10.74 12.58 2.11
CA LEU A 661 12.11 12.94 2.42
C LEU A 661 12.79 13.47 1.16
N GLY A 662 12.10 14.18 0.36
CA GLY A 662 12.73 14.78 -0.77
C GLY A 662 11.86 15.86 -1.36
N ARG A 663 11.96 17.03 -0.82
CA ARG A 663 12.02 18.36 -1.41
C ARG A 663 11.58 19.38 -0.39
N ILE A 664 12.56 19.83 0.39
CA ILE A 664 12.52 21.19 0.91
C ILE A 664 13.23 22.02 -0.15
N ASP A 665 12.47 22.71 -1.03
CA ASP A 665 12.95 23.91 -1.72
C ASP A 665 12.76 25.10 -0.81
#